data_d58d57c79bd5dbd834ec96866a830a96
#
_entry.id   d58d57c79bd5dbd834ec96866a830a96
#
_cell.length_a   1.000
_cell.length_b   1.000
_cell.length_c   1.000
_cell.angle_alpha   90.00
_cell.angle_beta   90.00
_cell.angle_gamma   90.00
#
_symmetry.space_group_name_H-M   'P 1'
#
loop_
_entity.id
_entity.type
_entity.pdbx_description
1 polymer ?
#
loop_
_entity_poly.entity_id
_entity_poly.type
_entity_poly.pdbx_seq_one_letter_code
_entity_poly.pdbx_strand_id
1 'polypeptide(L)'
;MAIIKVSTSIFSAIKTIERAMTKAKRGDEIHLASGQYKESIQFHETVAMKGKNNRDTIIEGLFIVPEHTTITFEQLTIIPTAQFFIEGRAVFKNCLFQGAQTNVILSVSNGEVELEDCTIEQAKDVGLALFNKSEATITNCLFNGNGKSHLLLENSHLTIENSELTDAVHSMWLKDEATIKSVGNHIHHHSGTQIVVQERSAWIDSSSTLSHGKGNGVYATGESTVTLLGSYMHHQQLPQIWMQESELHAKNCTIEDGEESAIMLREHASAEIVNCTIGNHKIANVQATKESRLNIESSQLHSCEGVGVQLREKSIANFLDTTFKDHVLSQLFITEQSIASIKGCKFTDGKQVGILMEKGSSCTIADSSLSGHHNTAITVMEGELTALDCELAYNDGNGILAVTNAKVQVEGCRMYENEMPHIAGKANASITIHQTEFYKGKSLYIIDQSTLTASDCKIHQSDGVQIEISDQTEANLTRCAVSNGKTNGFKVLRNSHLELNDCQISNHALPQIVLNDSSLTMKNSELLNGERNGLIVENNSEAYIQDSFITKHIFPQIWIDLASSVELKDTQLTEGAESDIYVQNKSSLHASNCIIRNDRFQYNVQAVNYSNITLEDTLVENSFGKIFYSENNSVITHSLDEVND
;
A
#
# COMPACT_ATOMS: atom_id res chain seq x y z
N MET A 1 -24.86 59.93 -14.99
CA MET A 1 -25.58 58.74 -14.54
C MET A 1 -27.02 59.16 -14.30
N ALA A 2 -27.91 58.85 -15.21
CA ALA A 2 -29.34 59.14 -15.11
C ALA A 2 -30.11 57.88 -14.77
N ILE A 3 -31.23 57.98 -14.05
CA ILE A 3 -32.12 56.87 -13.75
C ILE A 3 -33.32 56.95 -14.73
N ILE A 4 -33.45 55.87 -15.53
CA ILE A 4 -34.56 55.71 -16.47
C ILE A 4 -35.55 54.70 -15.89
N LYS A 5 -36.76 55.18 -15.53
CA LYS A 5 -37.77 54.28 -14.93
C LYS A 5 -38.66 53.64 -16.01
N VAL A 6 -38.81 52.32 -15.95
CA VAL A 6 -39.68 51.54 -16.85
C VAL A 6 -40.77 50.85 -16.03
N SER A 7 -42.00 50.90 -16.51
CA SER A 7 -43.11 50.21 -15.87
C SER A 7 -44.14 49.77 -16.89
N THR A 8 -44.70 48.58 -16.77
CA THR A 8 -45.82 48.04 -17.57
C THR A 8 -47.14 48.77 -17.29
N SER A 9 -47.20 49.65 -16.28
CA SER A 9 -48.40 50.48 -15.95
C SER A 9 -48.82 51.32 -17.10
N ILE A 10 -50.14 51.50 -17.30
CA ILE A 10 -50.74 52.33 -18.32
C ILE A 10 -50.34 53.83 -18.18
N PHE A 11 -49.95 54.25 -16.98
CA PHE A 11 -49.53 55.61 -16.67
C PHE A 11 -48.01 55.84 -16.83
N SER A 12 -47.24 54.85 -17.20
CA SER A 12 -45.80 55.04 -17.37
C SER A 12 -45.45 55.70 -18.70
N ALA A 13 -44.50 56.61 -18.68
CA ALA A 13 -43.94 57.26 -19.88
C ALA A 13 -43.10 56.34 -20.75
N ILE A 14 -42.43 55.36 -20.10
CA ILE A 14 -41.60 54.33 -20.73
C ILE A 14 -42.12 52.93 -20.25
N LYS A 15 -42.63 52.15 -21.22
CA LYS A 15 -43.27 50.84 -20.93
C LYS A 15 -42.44 49.67 -21.34
N THR A 16 -41.42 49.87 -22.19
CA THR A 16 -40.55 48.80 -22.71
C THR A 16 -39.09 49.09 -22.40
N ILE A 17 -38.31 47.99 -22.24
CA ILE A 17 -36.88 48.05 -21.99
C ILE A 17 -36.18 48.61 -23.25
N GLU A 18 -36.57 48.17 -24.44
CA GLU A 18 -36.06 48.68 -25.72
C GLU A 18 -36.14 50.20 -25.81
N ARG A 19 -37.28 50.77 -25.44
CA ARG A 19 -37.44 52.25 -25.42
C ARG A 19 -36.61 52.96 -24.36
N ALA A 20 -36.31 52.28 -23.25
CA ALA A 20 -35.37 52.79 -22.25
C ALA A 20 -33.93 52.74 -22.78
N MET A 21 -33.54 51.66 -23.44
CA MET A 21 -32.21 51.49 -24.05
C MET A 21 -31.95 52.59 -25.15
N THR A 22 -32.94 52.95 -25.99
CA THR A 22 -32.74 53.99 -26.98
C THR A 22 -32.50 55.38 -26.36
N LYS A 23 -32.81 55.58 -25.09
CA LYS A 23 -32.61 56.86 -24.35
C LYS A 23 -31.38 56.84 -23.45
N ALA A 24 -30.94 55.65 -23.08
CA ALA A 24 -29.83 55.44 -22.17
C ALA A 24 -28.50 55.82 -22.80
N LYS A 25 -27.63 56.41 -22.02
CA LYS A 25 -26.22 56.67 -22.33
C LYS A 25 -25.32 55.86 -21.48
N ARG A 26 -24.10 55.69 -21.89
CA ARG A 26 -23.09 54.95 -21.14
C ARG A 26 -23.05 55.36 -19.67
N GLY A 27 -23.23 54.38 -18.76
CA GLY A 27 -23.23 54.56 -17.32
C GLY A 27 -24.58 54.96 -16.71
N ASP A 28 -25.69 55.01 -17.48
CA ASP A 28 -27.05 55.23 -16.94
C ASP A 28 -27.64 53.95 -16.32
N GLU A 29 -28.61 54.11 -15.42
CA GLU A 29 -29.37 53.03 -14.79
C GLU A 29 -30.79 52.94 -15.34
N ILE A 30 -31.24 51.70 -15.63
CA ILE A 30 -32.63 51.41 -16.03
C ILE A 30 -33.31 50.71 -14.86
N HIS A 31 -34.27 51.33 -14.20
CA HIS A 31 -35.02 50.77 -13.10
C HIS A 31 -36.35 50.19 -13.58
N LEU A 32 -36.51 48.87 -13.43
CA LEU A 32 -37.74 48.17 -13.80
C LEU A 32 -38.67 48.06 -12.60
N ALA A 33 -39.91 48.50 -12.75
CA ALA A 33 -40.96 48.24 -11.76
C ALA A 33 -41.37 46.78 -11.79
N SER A 34 -42.06 46.28 -10.73
CA SER A 34 -42.67 44.96 -10.74
C SER A 34 -43.53 44.73 -11.99
N GLY A 35 -43.38 43.60 -12.66
CA GLY A 35 -44.08 43.25 -13.89
C GLY A 35 -43.28 42.29 -14.75
N GLN A 36 -43.94 41.78 -15.80
CA GLN A 36 -43.31 40.92 -16.79
C GLN A 36 -43.04 41.71 -18.08
N TYR A 37 -41.78 41.72 -18.51
CA TYR A 37 -41.32 42.40 -19.71
C TYR A 37 -40.91 41.33 -20.74
N LYS A 38 -41.74 41.16 -21.80
CA LYS A 38 -41.51 40.16 -22.86
C LYS A 38 -40.89 40.86 -24.06
N GLU A 39 -39.55 40.93 -24.06
CA GLU A 39 -38.80 41.69 -25.06
C GLU A 39 -37.48 41.01 -25.40
N SER A 40 -37.14 40.88 -26.68
CA SER A 40 -35.81 40.48 -27.13
C SER A 40 -34.91 41.74 -27.25
N ILE A 41 -33.75 41.71 -26.62
CA ILE A 41 -32.89 42.87 -26.45
C ILE A 41 -31.48 42.57 -26.90
N GLN A 42 -30.98 43.34 -27.86
CA GLN A 42 -29.56 43.48 -28.13
C GLN A 42 -29.05 44.73 -27.45
N PHE A 43 -28.13 44.59 -26.51
CA PHE A 43 -27.60 45.73 -25.77
C PHE A 43 -26.54 46.46 -26.60
N HIS A 44 -26.65 47.82 -26.72
CA HIS A 44 -25.71 48.64 -27.49
C HIS A 44 -25.06 49.73 -26.64
N GLU A 45 -25.40 49.84 -25.40
CA GLU A 45 -24.81 50.77 -24.46
C GLU A 45 -24.46 50.10 -23.14
N THR A 46 -23.39 50.55 -22.50
CA THR A 46 -23.00 50.12 -21.16
C THR A 46 -23.93 50.73 -20.11
N VAL A 47 -24.84 49.95 -19.55
CA VAL A 47 -25.85 50.39 -18.58
C VAL A 47 -26.01 49.36 -17.44
N ALA A 48 -26.63 49.81 -16.33
CA ALA A 48 -27.11 48.90 -15.29
C ALA A 48 -28.64 48.78 -15.37
N MET A 49 -29.15 47.55 -15.22
CA MET A 49 -30.58 47.25 -15.21
C MET A 49 -30.96 46.68 -13.85
N LYS A 50 -31.84 47.33 -13.11
CA LYS A 50 -32.21 46.97 -11.76
C LYS A 50 -33.70 46.73 -11.65
N GLY A 51 -34.08 45.55 -11.20
CA GLY A 51 -35.45 45.20 -10.79
C GLY A 51 -35.78 45.70 -9.40
N LYS A 52 -37.06 45.65 -9.05
CA LYS A 52 -37.49 45.90 -7.66
C LYS A 52 -37.11 44.77 -6.72
N ASN A 53 -37.27 43.55 -7.20
CA ASN A 53 -36.77 42.30 -6.61
C ASN A 53 -36.85 41.20 -7.66
N ASN A 54 -36.17 40.09 -7.46
CA ASN A 54 -36.12 38.97 -8.39
C ASN A 54 -37.40 38.13 -8.48
N ARG A 55 -38.37 38.27 -7.55
CA ARG A 55 -39.66 37.55 -7.60
C ARG A 55 -40.69 38.24 -8.47
N ASP A 56 -40.69 39.55 -8.45
CA ASP A 56 -41.76 40.35 -9.05
C ASP A 56 -41.34 41.07 -10.35
N THR A 57 -40.05 41.11 -10.68
CA THR A 57 -39.55 41.76 -11.89
C THR A 57 -38.96 40.72 -12.84
N ILE A 58 -39.68 40.38 -13.88
CA ILE A 58 -39.36 39.30 -14.80
C ILE A 58 -39.07 39.87 -16.19
N ILE A 59 -37.93 39.49 -16.76
CA ILE A 59 -37.62 39.76 -18.18
C ILE A 59 -37.61 38.42 -18.94
N GLU A 60 -38.31 38.35 -20.06
CA GLU A 60 -38.46 37.15 -20.88
C GLU A 60 -38.16 37.50 -22.35
N GLY A 61 -37.19 36.82 -22.98
CA GLY A 61 -36.85 37.08 -24.38
C GLY A 61 -35.50 36.53 -24.82
N LEU A 62 -35.04 36.98 -25.97
CA LEU A 62 -33.67 36.78 -26.45
C LEU A 62 -32.81 37.96 -26.00
N PHE A 63 -31.65 37.65 -25.41
CA PHE A 63 -30.73 38.65 -24.88
C PHE A 63 -29.33 38.47 -25.49
N ILE A 64 -28.76 39.58 -26.00
CA ILE A 64 -27.43 39.60 -26.62
C ILE A 64 -26.62 40.77 -26.04
N VAL A 65 -25.45 40.47 -25.46
CA VAL A 65 -24.45 41.44 -25.03
C VAL A 65 -23.29 41.41 -26.03
N PRO A 66 -23.20 42.34 -26.96
CA PRO A 66 -22.15 42.36 -27.98
C PRO A 66 -20.78 42.71 -27.39
N GLU A 67 -19.73 42.43 -28.14
CA GLU A 67 -18.35 42.82 -27.85
C GLU A 67 -18.27 44.33 -27.48
N HIS A 68 -17.39 44.70 -26.56
CA HIS A 68 -17.20 46.06 -26.03
C HIS A 68 -18.37 46.65 -25.22
N THR A 69 -19.44 45.90 -24.99
CA THR A 69 -20.59 46.32 -24.16
C THR A 69 -20.47 45.68 -22.75
N THR A 70 -20.75 46.47 -21.72
CA THR A 70 -20.88 45.98 -20.36
C THR A 70 -22.29 46.22 -19.84
N ILE A 71 -22.94 45.17 -19.35
CA ILE A 71 -24.28 45.28 -18.76
C ILE A 71 -24.27 44.73 -17.33
N THR A 72 -24.92 45.40 -16.41
CA THR A 72 -25.14 44.92 -15.06
C THR A 72 -26.62 44.65 -14.84
N PHE A 73 -26.97 43.48 -14.33
CA PHE A 73 -28.33 43.11 -13.96
C PHE A 73 -28.40 42.89 -12.44
N GLU A 74 -29.40 43.47 -11.82
CA GLU A 74 -29.60 43.35 -10.38
C GLU A 74 -31.06 43.08 -10.02
N GLN A 75 -31.30 42.08 -9.16
CA GLN A 75 -32.65 41.79 -8.61
C GLN A 75 -33.71 41.47 -9.67
N LEU A 76 -33.44 40.58 -10.61
CA LEU A 76 -34.33 40.22 -11.73
C LEU A 76 -34.51 38.71 -11.81
N THR A 77 -35.72 38.28 -12.26
CA THR A 77 -35.88 36.97 -12.89
C THR A 77 -35.68 37.10 -14.40
N ILE A 78 -34.80 36.28 -14.93
CA ILE A 78 -34.43 36.25 -16.35
C ILE A 78 -34.85 34.92 -16.95
N ILE A 79 -35.75 34.98 -17.95
CA ILE A 79 -36.26 33.80 -18.67
C ILE A 79 -35.84 33.92 -20.13
N PRO A 80 -34.70 33.36 -20.53
CA PRO A 80 -34.29 33.36 -21.93
C PRO A 80 -35.22 32.46 -22.75
N THR A 81 -35.72 32.95 -23.88
CA THR A 81 -36.50 32.13 -24.84
C THR A 81 -35.62 31.36 -25.82
N ALA A 82 -34.35 31.78 -25.93
CA ALA A 82 -33.20 31.05 -26.47
C ALA A 82 -32.03 31.22 -25.48
N GLN A 83 -30.80 30.94 -25.85
CA GLN A 83 -29.66 31.22 -24.99
C GLN A 83 -29.48 32.76 -24.78
N PHE A 84 -29.07 33.17 -23.58
CA PHE A 84 -28.58 34.51 -23.32
C PHE A 84 -27.13 34.57 -23.80
N PHE A 85 -26.86 35.27 -24.87
CA PHE A 85 -25.57 35.28 -25.56
C PHE A 85 -24.70 36.46 -25.14
N ILE A 86 -23.45 36.21 -24.73
CA ILE A 86 -22.53 37.22 -24.19
C ILE A 86 -21.20 37.14 -24.94
N GLU A 87 -20.86 38.21 -25.69
CA GLU A 87 -19.55 38.44 -26.30
C GLU A 87 -18.79 39.58 -25.58
N GLY A 88 -19.49 40.43 -24.87
CA GLY A 88 -18.95 41.48 -24.02
C GLY A 88 -18.85 41.08 -22.57
N ARG A 89 -19.17 41.98 -21.65
CA ARG A 89 -19.18 41.71 -20.22
C ARG A 89 -20.59 41.82 -19.65
N ALA A 90 -21.00 40.81 -18.89
CA ALA A 90 -22.24 40.80 -18.15
C ALA A 90 -22.01 40.53 -16.66
N VAL A 91 -22.61 41.36 -15.80
CA VAL A 91 -22.56 41.19 -14.33
C VAL A 91 -23.98 40.98 -13.83
N PHE A 92 -24.21 39.90 -13.09
CA PHE A 92 -25.50 39.54 -12.53
C PHE A 92 -25.42 39.47 -11.00
N LYS A 93 -26.30 40.23 -10.33
CA LYS A 93 -26.36 40.25 -8.86
C LYS A 93 -27.76 39.93 -8.39
N ASN A 94 -27.89 38.95 -7.51
CA ASN A 94 -29.17 38.52 -6.96
C ASN A 94 -30.24 38.26 -8.04
N CYS A 95 -29.85 37.57 -9.11
CA CYS A 95 -30.71 37.22 -10.23
C CYS A 95 -31.14 35.75 -10.18
N LEU A 96 -32.37 35.47 -10.66
CA LEU A 96 -32.87 34.12 -10.87
C LEU A 96 -32.97 33.84 -12.37
N PHE A 97 -32.27 32.85 -12.86
CA PHE A 97 -32.38 32.38 -14.24
C PHE A 97 -33.22 31.09 -14.29
N GLN A 98 -34.30 31.11 -15.08
CA GLN A 98 -35.15 29.95 -15.31
C GLN A 98 -35.10 29.53 -16.78
N GLY A 99 -34.55 28.34 -17.03
CA GLY A 99 -34.19 27.87 -18.36
C GLY A 99 -35.08 26.80 -18.98
N ALA A 100 -36.28 26.53 -18.45
CA ALA A 100 -37.14 25.42 -18.90
C ALA A 100 -37.45 25.35 -20.42
N GLN A 101 -37.26 26.45 -21.14
CA GLN A 101 -37.46 26.53 -22.59
C GLN A 101 -36.17 26.41 -23.41
N THR A 102 -35.00 26.59 -22.80
CA THR A 102 -33.70 26.69 -23.48
C THR A 102 -32.80 25.48 -23.24
N ASN A 103 -31.97 25.15 -24.23
CA ASN A 103 -30.90 24.15 -24.04
C ASN A 103 -29.78 24.71 -23.16
N VAL A 104 -29.34 25.94 -23.40
CA VAL A 104 -28.32 26.65 -22.63
C VAL A 104 -28.91 27.95 -22.11
N ILE A 105 -28.79 28.24 -20.81
CA ILE A 105 -29.28 29.50 -20.24
C ILE A 105 -28.33 30.63 -20.59
N LEU A 106 -27.08 30.58 -20.18
CA LEU A 106 -26.02 31.55 -20.41
C LEU A 106 -24.95 30.97 -21.32
N SER A 107 -24.68 31.60 -22.43
CA SER A 107 -23.64 31.25 -23.40
C SER A 107 -22.67 32.40 -23.56
N VAL A 108 -21.43 32.25 -23.19
CA VAL A 108 -20.37 33.26 -23.25
C VAL A 108 -19.34 32.81 -24.28
N SER A 109 -19.04 33.69 -25.24
CA SER A 109 -18.05 33.41 -26.27
C SER A 109 -17.13 34.62 -26.43
N ASN A 110 -15.83 34.45 -26.14
CA ASN A 110 -14.86 35.53 -26.15
C ASN A 110 -15.27 36.75 -25.25
N GLY A 111 -16.03 36.45 -24.19
CA GLY A 111 -16.62 37.46 -23.28
C GLY A 111 -16.35 37.13 -21.80
N GLU A 112 -16.93 37.95 -20.94
CA GLU A 112 -16.79 37.86 -19.49
C GLU A 112 -18.15 37.82 -18.79
N VAL A 113 -18.32 36.93 -17.81
CA VAL A 113 -19.51 36.88 -16.95
C VAL A 113 -19.15 36.82 -15.48
N GLU A 114 -19.89 37.63 -14.70
CA GLU A 114 -19.80 37.62 -13.24
C GLU A 114 -21.18 37.35 -12.65
N LEU A 115 -21.27 36.33 -11.77
CA LEU A 115 -22.50 35.91 -11.08
C LEU A 115 -22.28 36.01 -9.57
N GLU A 116 -23.09 36.83 -8.90
CA GLU A 116 -23.07 37.02 -7.45
C GLU A 116 -24.47 36.82 -6.87
N ASP A 117 -24.61 35.92 -5.88
CA ASP A 117 -25.90 35.61 -5.24
C ASP A 117 -27.01 35.19 -6.24
N CYS A 118 -26.66 34.49 -7.30
CA CYS A 118 -27.59 34.10 -8.36
C CYS A 118 -28.05 32.63 -8.24
N THR A 119 -29.25 32.36 -8.79
CA THR A 119 -29.75 31.00 -8.99
C THR A 119 -29.90 30.72 -10.49
N ILE A 120 -29.36 29.60 -10.96
CA ILE A 120 -29.42 29.15 -12.35
C ILE A 120 -30.07 27.75 -12.38
N GLU A 121 -31.29 27.68 -12.88
CA GLU A 121 -32.05 26.45 -12.76
C GLU A 121 -32.79 26.02 -14.02
N GLN A 122 -33.00 24.69 -14.14
CA GLN A 122 -33.91 24.07 -15.10
C GLN A 122 -33.58 24.31 -16.60
N ALA A 123 -32.31 24.51 -16.97
CA ALA A 123 -31.91 24.41 -18.38
C ALA A 123 -32.20 22.98 -18.91
N LYS A 124 -32.56 22.84 -20.18
CA LYS A 124 -32.71 21.52 -20.80
C LYS A 124 -31.37 20.75 -20.87
N ASP A 125 -30.28 21.48 -21.12
CA ASP A 125 -28.95 20.91 -21.21
C ASP A 125 -27.98 21.58 -20.21
N VAL A 126 -27.58 22.85 -20.41
CA VAL A 126 -26.47 23.50 -19.68
C VAL A 126 -26.91 24.80 -19.04
N GLY A 127 -26.52 25.02 -17.77
CA GLY A 127 -26.76 26.29 -17.07
C GLY A 127 -25.92 27.43 -17.63
N LEU A 128 -24.59 27.28 -17.60
CA LEU A 128 -23.62 28.23 -18.13
C LEU A 128 -22.60 27.51 -19.03
N ALA A 129 -22.43 27.98 -20.24
CA ALA A 129 -21.43 27.51 -21.19
C ALA A 129 -20.43 28.62 -21.55
N LEU A 130 -19.13 28.31 -21.47
CA LEU A 130 -18.03 29.23 -21.78
C LEU A 130 -17.22 28.67 -22.96
N PHE A 131 -16.98 29.50 -23.97
CA PHE A 131 -16.26 29.14 -25.18
C PHE A 131 -15.21 30.19 -25.55
N ASN A 132 -14.19 29.79 -26.31
CA ASN A 132 -13.29 30.72 -27.00
C ASN A 132 -12.60 31.74 -26.08
N LYS A 133 -11.91 31.25 -25.03
CA LYS A 133 -11.17 32.06 -24.05
C LYS A 133 -12.05 33.02 -23.22
N SER A 134 -13.29 32.63 -22.99
CA SER A 134 -14.16 33.34 -22.07
C SER A 134 -13.73 33.23 -20.63
N GLU A 135 -14.08 34.21 -19.82
CA GLU A 135 -13.82 34.25 -18.40
C GLU A 135 -15.12 34.32 -17.59
N ALA A 136 -15.17 33.61 -16.47
CA ALA A 136 -16.29 33.69 -15.54
C ALA A 136 -15.83 33.75 -14.08
N THR A 137 -16.57 34.52 -13.28
CA THR A 137 -16.45 34.52 -11.81
C THR A 137 -17.83 34.26 -11.22
N ILE A 138 -17.92 33.26 -10.35
CA ILE A 138 -19.17 32.84 -9.72
C ILE A 138 -18.98 32.81 -8.21
N THR A 139 -19.84 33.52 -7.48
CA THR A 139 -19.76 33.58 -6.01
C THR A 139 -21.15 33.44 -5.39
N ASN A 140 -21.27 32.58 -4.36
CA ASN A 140 -22.51 32.37 -3.60
C ASN A 140 -23.71 31.97 -4.48
N CYS A 141 -23.53 31.19 -5.53
CA CYS A 141 -24.59 30.86 -6.47
C CYS A 141 -25.15 29.44 -6.22
N LEU A 142 -26.41 29.26 -6.66
CA LEU A 142 -27.08 27.97 -6.71
C LEU A 142 -27.29 27.54 -8.17
N PHE A 143 -26.77 26.38 -8.54
CA PHE A 143 -27.08 25.69 -9.79
C PHE A 143 -27.93 24.45 -9.49
N ASN A 144 -29.15 24.40 -10.01
CA ASN A 144 -30.08 23.34 -9.67
C ASN A 144 -30.87 22.83 -10.88
N GLY A 145 -30.94 21.50 -11.04
CA GLY A 145 -31.85 20.85 -12.00
C GLY A 145 -31.57 21.16 -13.49
N ASN A 146 -30.32 21.48 -13.85
CA ASN A 146 -29.94 21.64 -15.26
C ASN A 146 -29.71 20.23 -15.88
N GLY A 147 -30.22 20.00 -17.08
CA GLY A 147 -30.43 18.66 -17.62
C GLY A 147 -29.15 17.85 -17.88
N LYS A 148 -28.08 18.44 -18.41
CA LYS A 148 -26.82 17.75 -18.66
C LYS A 148 -25.71 18.20 -17.72
N SER A 149 -25.44 19.52 -17.70
CA SER A 149 -24.35 20.06 -16.86
C SER A 149 -24.74 21.44 -16.32
N HIS A 150 -24.24 21.74 -15.12
CA HIS A 150 -24.36 23.09 -14.62
C HIS A 150 -23.40 24.01 -15.36
N LEU A 151 -22.16 23.59 -15.54
CA LEU A 151 -21.07 24.32 -16.14
C LEU A 151 -20.43 23.51 -17.28
N LEU A 152 -20.26 24.10 -18.45
CA LEU A 152 -19.52 23.57 -19.59
C LEU A 152 -18.46 24.56 -20.01
N LEU A 153 -17.21 24.14 -20.06
CA LEU A 153 -16.08 24.98 -20.47
C LEU A 153 -15.32 24.34 -21.63
N GLU A 154 -15.12 25.11 -22.68
CA GLU A 154 -14.22 24.78 -23.78
C GLU A 154 -13.22 25.95 -23.98
N ASN A 155 -11.92 25.66 -23.83
CA ASN A 155 -10.84 26.65 -23.96
C ASN A 155 -11.17 27.98 -23.22
N SER A 156 -11.56 27.87 -21.94
CA SER A 156 -12.05 29.01 -21.14
C SER A 156 -11.68 28.89 -19.68
N HIS A 157 -11.83 29.96 -18.92
CA HIS A 157 -11.44 29.99 -17.50
C HIS A 157 -12.62 30.37 -16.60
N LEU A 158 -12.70 29.69 -15.45
CA LEU A 158 -13.73 29.95 -14.45
C LEU A 158 -13.12 29.96 -13.04
N THR A 159 -13.54 30.91 -12.23
CA THR A 159 -13.39 30.89 -10.77
C THR A 159 -14.78 30.75 -10.14
N ILE A 160 -14.95 29.74 -9.24
CA ILE A 160 -16.23 29.52 -8.54
C ILE A 160 -15.99 29.33 -7.04
N GLU A 161 -16.73 30.10 -6.25
CA GLU A 161 -16.56 30.12 -4.80
C GLU A 161 -17.89 30.01 -4.06
N ASN A 162 -17.92 29.28 -2.94
CA ASN A 162 -19.03 29.19 -1.99
C ASN A 162 -20.39 28.93 -2.64
N SER A 163 -20.42 28.08 -3.66
CA SER A 163 -21.60 27.82 -4.47
C SER A 163 -22.10 26.40 -4.29
N GLU A 164 -23.40 26.19 -4.51
CA GLU A 164 -24.05 24.87 -4.45
C GLU A 164 -24.43 24.44 -5.88
N LEU A 165 -24.08 23.19 -6.23
CA LEU A 165 -24.36 22.59 -7.52
C LEU A 165 -25.04 21.25 -7.31
N THR A 166 -26.30 21.12 -7.70
CA THR A 166 -27.11 19.93 -7.40
C THR A 166 -28.07 19.55 -8.52
N ASP A 167 -28.40 18.24 -8.61
CA ASP A 167 -29.46 17.71 -9.46
C ASP A 167 -29.26 17.93 -10.98
N ALA A 168 -28.08 17.57 -11.50
CA ALA A 168 -27.83 17.46 -12.95
C ALA A 168 -27.25 16.08 -13.30
N VAL A 169 -26.90 15.86 -14.57
CA VAL A 169 -26.06 14.70 -14.92
C VAL A 169 -24.63 14.97 -14.48
N HIS A 170 -24.07 16.12 -14.85
CA HIS A 170 -22.75 16.57 -14.43
C HIS A 170 -22.84 17.92 -13.71
N SER A 171 -21.94 18.15 -12.76
CA SER A 171 -21.75 19.48 -12.19
C SER A 171 -20.94 20.37 -13.15
N MET A 172 -19.73 19.92 -13.47
CA MET A 172 -18.77 20.66 -14.29
C MET A 172 -18.20 19.74 -15.38
N TRP A 173 -18.11 20.27 -16.58
CA TRP A 173 -17.48 19.58 -17.71
C TRP A 173 -16.48 20.52 -18.38
N LEU A 174 -15.20 20.13 -18.32
CA LEU A 174 -14.06 20.88 -18.84
C LEU A 174 -13.44 20.11 -20.00
N LYS A 175 -13.18 20.78 -21.10
CA LYS A 175 -12.47 20.24 -22.25
C LYS A 175 -11.69 21.32 -23.01
N ASP A 176 -10.78 20.90 -23.87
CA ASP A 176 -10.00 21.77 -24.74
C ASP A 176 -9.22 22.84 -23.96
N GLU A 177 -8.33 22.41 -23.06
CA GLU A 177 -7.46 23.27 -22.24
C GLU A 177 -8.22 24.24 -21.29
N ALA A 178 -9.45 23.90 -20.91
CA ALA A 178 -10.22 24.69 -19.97
C ALA A 178 -9.68 24.59 -18.53
N THR A 179 -9.85 25.64 -17.75
CA THR A 179 -9.41 25.68 -16.35
C THR A 179 -10.52 26.17 -15.42
N ILE A 180 -10.76 25.42 -14.33
CA ILE A 180 -11.61 25.87 -13.22
C ILE A 180 -10.79 25.96 -11.93
N LYS A 181 -10.90 27.10 -11.23
CA LYS A 181 -10.51 27.27 -9.83
C LYS A 181 -11.77 27.27 -8.98
N SER A 182 -11.82 26.36 -8.02
CA SER A 182 -13.00 26.03 -7.22
C SER A 182 -12.65 26.15 -5.73
N VAL A 183 -13.47 26.86 -4.96
CA VAL A 183 -13.20 27.06 -3.52
C VAL A 183 -14.50 26.93 -2.70
N GLY A 184 -14.51 26.01 -1.73
CA GLY A 184 -15.58 25.93 -0.73
C GLY A 184 -16.97 25.61 -1.28
N ASN A 185 -17.07 24.90 -2.42
CA ASN A 185 -18.34 24.58 -3.05
C ASN A 185 -18.95 23.29 -2.50
N HIS A 186 -20.27 23.19 -2.57
CA HIS A 186 -21.02 21.98 -2.25
C HIS A 186 -21.62 21.35 -3.53
N ILE A 187 -21.09 20.21 -3.93
CA ILE A 187 -21.39 19.53 -5.19
C ILE A 187 -22.01 18.17 -4.88
N HIS A 188 -23.30 17.96 -5.21
CA HIS A 188 -23.98 16.74 -4.77
C HIS A 188 -25.18 16.34 -5.64
N HIS A 189 -25.63 15.08 -5.45
CA HIS A 189 -26.84 14.49 -6.06
C HIS A 189 -26.88 14.50 -7.60
N HIS A 190 -25.72 14.39 -8.25
CA HIS A 190 -25.66 14.24 -9.69
C HIS A 190 -25.93 12.80 -10.14
N SER A 191 -26.62 12.65 -11.28
CA SER A 191 -26.99 11.33 -11.81
C SER A 191 -25.90 10.64 -12.64
N GLY A 192 -24.85 11.35 -13.01
CA GLY A 192 -23.62 10.89 -13.66
C GLY A 192 -22.38 11.33 -12.89
N THR A 193 -21.27 11.42 -13.58
CA THR A 193 -20.00 11.92 -13.02
C THR A 193 -20.13 13.39 -12.64
N GLN A 194 -19.72 13.76 -11.42
CA GLN A 194 -19.89 15.14 -10.96
C GLN A 194 -18.94 16.09 -11.68
N ILE A 195 -17.66 15.79 -11.75
CA ILE A 195 -16.63 16.61 -12.40
C ILE A 195 -15.99 15.81 -13.54
N VAL A 196 -16.06 16.32 -14.77
CA VAL A 196 -15.44 15.72 -15.95
C VAL A 196 -14.33 16.64 -16.45
N VAL A 197 -13.09 16.16 -16.55
CA VAL A 197 -11.91 16.93 -16.95
C VAL A 197 -11.22 16.20 -18.11
N GLN A 198 -11.20 16.81 -19.28
CA GLN A 198 -10.72 16.19 -20.52
C GLN A 198 -9.82 17.11 -21.33
N GLU A 199 -9.02 16.52 -22.24
CA GLU A 199 -8.31 17.27 -23.28
C GLU A 199 -7.42 18.39 -22.73
N ARG A 200 -6.44 18.01 -21.88
CA ARG A 200 -5.46 18.91 -21.24
C ARG A 200 -6.07 20.01 -20.38
N SER A 201 -7.27 19.75 -19.86
CA SER A 201 -7.94 20.70 -18.97
C SER A 201 -7.48 20.55 -17.51
N ALA A 202 -7.73 21.58 -16.70
CA ALA A 202 -7.32 21.58 -15.29
C ALA A 202 -8.48 21.95 -14.37
N TRP A 203 -8.70 21.12 -13.33
CA TRP A 203 -9.59 21.47 -12.21
C TRP A 203 -8.77 21.57 -10.93
N ILE A 204 -8.80 22.77 -10.32
CA ILE A 204 -8.07 23.09 -9.10
C ILE A 204 -9.10 23.40 -8.02
N ASP A 205 -9.22 22.56 -7.02
CA ASP A 205 -10.19 22.69 -5.94
C ASP A 205 -9.54 22.92 -4.58
N SER A 206 -10.20 23.72 -3.77
CA SER A 206 -9.84 23.95 -2.38
C SER A 206 -11.07 23.89 -1.48
N SER A 207 -11.05 22.94 -0.53
CA SER A 207 -12.05 22.84 0.55
C SER A 207 -13.50 22.65 0.11
N SER A 208 -13.75 22.12 -1.10
CA SER A 208 -15.10 21.76 -1.52
C SER A 208 -15.51 20.38 -1.01
N THR A 209 -16.82 20.16 -0.95
CA THR A 209 -17.42 18.87 -0.64
C THR A 209 -18.10 18.28 -1.87
N LEU A 210 -17.74 17.05 -2.25
CA LEU A 210 -18.37 16.29 -3.31
C LEU A 210 -19.07 15.05 -2.72
N SER A 211 -20.38 14.91 -2.95
CA SER A 211 -21.12 13.82 -2.32
C SER A 211 -22.32 13.30 -3.11
N HIS A 212 -22.77 12.09 -2.76
CA HIS A 212 -24.02 11.50 -3.22
C HIS A 212 -24.23 11.46 -4.75
N GLY A 213 -23.15 11.33 -5.52
CA GLY A 213 -23.22 11.13 -6.97
C GLY A 213 -23.50 9.68 -7.36
N LYS A 214 -24.25 9.46 -8.43
CA LYS A 214 -24.48 8.13 -8.99
C LYS A 214 -23.35 7.67 -9.94
N GLY A 215 -22.49 8.57 -10.37
CA GLY A 215 -21.28 8.31 -11.13
C GLY A 215 -20.02 8.47 -10.30
N ASN A 216 -18.92 8.81 -10.98
CA ASN A 216 -17.68 9.19 -10.31
C ASN A 216 -17.84 10.60 -9.67
N GLY A 217 -17.10 10.85 -8.59
CA GLY A 217 -16.91 12.22 -8.13
C GLY A 217 -16.11 13.03 -9.15
N VAL A 218 -14.97 12.50 -9.57
CA VAL A 218 -14.10 13.08 -10.61
C VAL A 218 -13.74 12.03 -11.66
N TYR A 219 -13.81 12.39 -12.92
CA TYR A 219 -13.29 11.62 -14.04
C TYR A 219 -12.37 12.50 -14.88
N ALA A 220 -11.09 12.14 -14.98
CA ALA A 220 -10.10 12.89 -15.76
C ALA A 220 -9.43 12.01 -16.81
N THR A 221 -9.23 12.55 -18.01
CA THR A 221 -8.58 11.84 -19.12
C THR A 221 -7.89 12.83 -20.08
N GLY A 222 -7.02 12.31 -20.96
CA GLY A 222 -6.40 13.09 -22.03
C GLY A 222 -5.43 14.17 -21.52
N GLU A 223 -4.42 13.75 -20.74
CA GLU A 223 -3.34 14.62 -20.22
C GLU A 223 -3.87 15.77 -19.32
N SER A 224 -4.99 15.54 -18.65
CA SER A 224 -5.63 16.52 -17.78
C SER A 224 -5.07 16.49 -16.36
N THR A 225 -5.24 17.58 -15.62
CA THR A 225 -4.73 17.72 -14.24
C THR A 225 -5.87 17.99 -13.26
N VAL A 226 -5.86 17.28 -12.15
CA VAL A 226 -6.77 17.49 -11.00
C VAL A 226 -5.93 17.81 -9.77
N THR A 227 -6.19 18.95 -9.15
CA THR A 227 -5.54 19.37 -7.90
C THR A 227 -6.59 19.55 -6.81
N LEU A 228 -6.43 18.85 -5.69
CA LEU A 228 -7.35 18.87 -4.55
C LEU A 228 -6.60 19.31 -3.28
N LEU A 229 -7.09 20.34 -2.62
CA LEU A 229 -6.49 20.92 -1.41
C LEU A 229 -7.53 21.00 -0.29
N GLY A 230 -7.51 20.07 0.65
CA GLY A 230 -8.45 20.05 1.77
C GLY A 230 -9.89 19.73 1.38
N SER A 231 -10.10 19.09 0.25
CA SER A 231 -11.42 18.70 -0.25
C SER A 231 -11.94 17.45 0.46
N TYR A 232 -13.28 17.34 0.59
CA TYR A 232 -13.96 16.19 1.17
C TYR A 232 -14.82 15.48 0.13
N MET A 233 -14.58 14.18 -0.09
CA MET A 233 -15.35 13.36 -1.03
C MET A 233 -15.95 12.15 -0.33
N HIS A 234 -17.27 11.92 -0.53
CA HIS A 234 -17.94 10.77 0.07
C HIS A 234 -19.22 10.34 -0.65
N HIS A 235 -19.65 9.08 -0.43
CA HIS A 235 -20.91 8.52 -0.91
C HIS A 235 -21.10 8.58 -2.45
N GLN A 236 -20.06 8.32 -3.23
CA GLN A 236 -20.20 8.12 -4.67
C GLN A 236 -20.51 6.64 -4.97
N GLN A 237 -21.31 6.36 -6.02
CA GLN A 237 -21.66 4.99 -6.42
C GLN A 237 -20.58 4.33 -7.29
N LEU A 238 -19.78 5.09 -8.03
CA LEU A 238 -18.62 4.64 -8.79
C LEU A 238 -17.33 5.17 -8.11
N PRO A 239 -16.13 4.81 -8.61
CA PRO A 239 -14.90 5.35 -8.03
C PRO A 239 -14.95 6.84 -7.79
N GLN A 240 -14.55 7.27 -6.59
CA GLN A 240 -14.66 8.69 -6.27
C GLN A 240 -13.77 9.55 -7.19
N ILE A 241 -12.58 9.06 -7.51
CA ILE A 241 -11.66 9.68 -8.45
C ILE A 241 -11.21 8.63 -9.46
N TRP A 242 -11.43 8.89 -10.74
CA TRP A 242 -10.96 8.08 -11.86
C TRP A 242 -10.02 8.90 -12.73
N MET A 243 -8.78 8.47 -12.84
CA MET A 243 -7.75 9.10 -13.67
C MET A 243 -7.30 8.15 -14.77
N GLN A 244 -7.30 8.61 -16.00
CA GLN A 244 -6.78 7.88 -17.16
C GLN A 244 -5.89 8.80 -17.98
N GLU A 245 -4.61 8.44 -18.20
CA GLU A 245 -3.64 9.30 -18.90
C GLU A 245 -3.62 10.75 -18.34
N SER A 246 -3.72 10.90 -17.02
CA SER A 246 -3.93 12.19 -16.36
C SER A 246 -3.22 12.24 -15.00
N GLU A 247 -3.11 13.42 -14.41
CA GLU A 247 -2.39 13.66 -13.17
C GLU A 247 -3.31 14.11 -12.03
N LEU A 248 -3.16 13.49 -10.85
CA LEU A 248 -3.83 13.84 -9.60
C LEU A 248 -2.83 14.36 -8.57
N HIS A 249 -3.09 15.53 -8.00
CA HIS A 249 -2.41 16.06 -6.83
C HIS A 249 -3.43 16.26 -5.71
N ALA A 250 -3.39 15.45 -4.67
CA ALA A 250 -4.30 15.51 -3.52
C ALA A 250 -3.53 15.80 -2.24
N LYS A 251 -3.89 16.87 -1.54
CA LYS A 251 -3.24 17.24 -0.28
C LYS A 251 -4.26 17.63 0.78
N ASN A 252 -4.07 17.09 2.00
CA ASN A 252 -4.95 17.33 3.16
C ASN A 252 -6.43 16.95 2.89
N CYS A 253 -6.68 15.99 2.02
CA CYS A 253 -8.03 15.58 1.62
C CYS A 253 -8.55 14.43 2.47
N THR A 254 -9.88 14.33 2.57
CA THR A 254 -10.58 13.19 3.13
C THR A 254 -11.44 12.56 2.03
N ILE A 255 -11.24 11.27 1.76
CA ILE A 255 -11.94 10.51 0.71
C ILE A 255 -12.48 9.23 1.33
N GLU A 256 -13.78 9.20 1.66
CA GLU A 256 -14.38 8.12 2.45
C GLU A 256 -15.74 7.68 1.93
N ASP A 257 -16.22 6.54 2.45
CA ASP A 257 -17.59 6.08 2.29
C ASP A 257 -18.05 5.92 0.83
N GLY A 258 -17.23 5.30 -0.02
CA GLY A 258 -17.56 5.02 -1.42
C GLY A 258 -18.06 3.59 -1.65
N GLU A 259 -19.00 3.41 -2.60
CA GLU A 259 -19.52 2.09 -2.98
C GLU A 259 -18.55 1.27 -3.84
N GLU A 260 -17.50 1.89 -4.38
CA GLU A 260 -16.43 1.27 -5.16
C GLU A 260 -15.05 1.63 -4.60
N SER A 261 -14.08 1.94 -5.44
CA SER A 261 -12.75 2.38 -5.01
C SER A 261 -12.71 3.89 -4.77
N ALA A 262 -11.84 4.35 -3.84
CA ALA A 262 -11.62 5.77 -3.70
C ALA A 262 -10.95 6.36 -4.95
N ILE A 263 -9.79 5.83 -5.31
CA ILE A 263 -8.98 6.33 -6.43
C ILE A 263 -8.64 5.19 -7.38
N MET A 264 -8.88 5.38 -8.65
CA MET A 264 -8.50 4.46 -9.73
C MET A 264 -7.59 5.18 -10.73
N LEU A 265 -6.37 4.66 -10.90
CA LEU A 265 -5.38 5.14 -11.86
C LEU A 265 -5.22 4.12 -12.99
N ARG A 266 -5.31 4.56 -14.23
CA ARG A 266 -5.19 3.71 -15.42
C ARG A 266 -4.35 4.36 -16.52
N GLU A 267 -3.70 3.51 -17.32
CA GLU A 267 -3.09 3.93 -18.59
C GLU A 267 -2.15 5.14 -18.40
N HIS A 268 -1.01 4.89 -17.71
CA HIS A 268 0.01 5.90 -17.42
C HIS A 268 -0.43 7.08 -16.52
N ALA A 269 -1.60 6.97 -15.88
CA ALA A 269 -2.02 8.01 -14.93
C ALA A 269 -1.07 8.11 -13.74
N SER A 270 -0.94 9.29 -13.17
CA SER A 270 -0.13 9.51 -11.98
C SER A 270 -0.92 10.15 -10.85
N ALA A 271 -0.57 9.80 -9.60
CA ALA A 271 -1.13 10.45 -8.43
C ALA A 271 -0.05 10.75 -7.39
N GLU A 272 -0.13 11.95 -6.84
CA GLU A 272 0.60 12.38 -5.65
C GLU A 272 -0.40 12.69 -4.54
N ILE A 273 -0.32 11.94 -3.43
CA ILE A 273 -1.28 11.98 -2.32
C ILE A 273 -0.50 12.26 -1.04
N VAL A 274 -0.74 13.43 -0.43
CA VAL A 274 0.03 13.90 0.72
C VAL A 274 -0.90 14.29 1.86
N ASN A 275 -0.66 13.74 3.05
CA ASN A 275 -1.42 14.03 4.27
C ASN A 275 -2.94 13.86 4.09
N CYS A 276 -3.36 12.78 3.44
CA CYS A 276 -4.76 12.46 3.16
C CYS A 276 -5.25 11.30 4.04
N THR A 277 -6.57 11.28 4.27
CA THR A 277 -7.28 10.15 4.87
C THR A 277 -8.16 9.50 3.81
N ILE A 278 -7.97 8.19 3.58
CA ILE A 278 -8.73 7.43 2.58
C ILE A 278 -9.27 6.16 3.25
N GLY A 279 -10.59 5.98 3.26
CA GLY A 279 -11.17 4.85 3.98
C GLY A 279 -12.60 4.51 3.63
N ASN A 280 -13.08 3.38 4.22
CA ASN A 280 -14.47 2.92 4.12
C ASN A 280 -14.96 2.68 2.66
N HIS A 281 -14.13 2.10 1.81
CA HIS A 281 -14.49 1.75 0.44
C HIS A 281 -14.76 0.24 0.31
N LYS A 282 -15.63 -0.16 -0.64
CA LYS A 282 -15.97 -1.57 -0.79
C LYS A 282 -14.97 -2.38 -1.60
N ILE A 283 -14.29 -1.77 -2.57
CA ILE A 283 -13.38 -2.49 -3.48
C ILE A 283 -11.91 -2.25 -3.14
N ALA A 284 -11.46 -1.00 -3.14
CA ALA A 284 -10.10 -0.63 -2.75
C ALA A 284 -10.02 0.84 -2.34
N ASN A 285 -9.04 1.17 -1.49
CA ASN A 285 -8.75 2.59 -1.29
C ASN A 285 -8.06 3.17 -2.53
N VAL A 286 -7.05 2.49 -3.08
CA VAL A 286 -6.40 2.93 -4.33
C VAL A 286 -6.13 1.73 -5.24
N GLN A 287 -6.43 1.87 -6.53
CA GLN A 287 -6.01 0.94 -7.58
C GLN A 287 -5.14 1.66 -8.60
N ALA A 288 -3.99 1.08 -8.93
CA ALA A 288 -3.10 1.56 -9.99
C ALA A 288 -2.83 0.41 -10.97
N THR A 289 -3.15 0.64 -12.25
CA THR A 289 -3.05 -0.36 -13.31
C THR A 289 -2.45 0.23 -14.59
N LYS A 290 -1.94 -0.63 -15.46
CA LYS A 290 -1.42 -0.25 -16.78
C LYS A 290 -0.35 0.86 -16.72
N GLU A 291 0.78 0.52 -16.06
CA GLU A 291 1.97 1.39 -15.98
C GLU A 291 1.72 2.74 -15.28
N SER A 292 0.68 2.81 -14.43
CA SER A 292 0.38 4.00 -13.63
C SER A 292 1.38 4.20 -12.49
N ARG A 293 1.49 5.42 -11.99
CA ARG A 293 2.41 5.81 -10.92
C ARG A 293 1.66 6.37 -9.74
N LEU A 294 2.02 5.90 -8.54
CA LEU A 294 1.37 6.29 -7.29
C LEU A 294 2.41 6.69 -6.25
N ASN A 295 2.30 7.90 -5.72
CA ASN A 295 3.09 8.34 -4.57
C ASN A 295 2.14 8.71 -3.44
N ILE A 296 2.31 8.08 -2.28
CA ILE A 296 1.53 8.37 -1.07
C ILE A 296 2.49 8.69 0.07
N GLU A 297 2.31 9.86 0.65
CA GLU A 297 3.14 10.36 1.74
C GLU A 297 2.29 10.81 2.93
N SER A 298 2.74 10.48 4.15
CA SER A 298 2.18 10.96 5.42
C SER A 298 0.66 10.80 5.54
N SER A 299 0.11 9.73 4.93
CA SER A 299 -1.33 9.53 4.75
C SER A 299 -1.83 8.31 5.54
N GLN A 300 -3.15 8.23 5.71
CA GLN A 300 -3.81 7.10 6.34
C GLN A 300 -4.77 6.42 5.37
N LEU A 301 -4.58 5.12 5.15
CA LEU A 301 -5.47 4.26 4.38
C LEU A 301 -6.10 3.24 5.33
N HIS A 302 -7.45 3.19 5.41
CA HIS A 302 -8.09 2.34 6.41
C HIS A 302 -9.42 1.73 5.97
N SER A 303 -9.84 0.69 6.69
CA SER A 303 -11.22 0.16 6.73
C SER A 303 -11.85 -0.10 5.36
N CYS A 304 -11.08 -0.64 4.39
CA CYS A 304 -11.65 -1.09 3.12
C CYS A 304 -12.19 -2.52 3.25
N GLU A 305 -13.39 -2.78 2.70
CA GLU A 305 -13.93 -4.15 2.61
C GLU A 305 -13.12 -5.03 1.65
N GLY A 306 -12.45 -4.44 0.69
CA GLY A 306 -11.52 -5.08 -0.24
C GLY A 306 -10.06 -4.86 0.13
N VAL A 307 -9.26 -4.54 -0.87
CA VAL A 307 -7.81 -4.31 -0.76
C VAL A 307 -7.51 -2.86 -0.41
N GLY A 308 -6.52 -2.62 0.48
CA GLY A 308 -6.08 -1.25 0.75
C GLY A 308 -5.54 -0.58 -0.51
N VAL A 309 -4.41 -1.06 -1.04
CA VAL A 309 -3.86 -0.60 -2.32
C VAL A 309 -3.59 -1.80 -3.24
N GLN A 310 -3.97 -1.69 -4.49
CA GLN A 310 -3.72 -2.70 -5.52
C GLN A 310 -2.84 -2.12 -6.64
N LEU A 311 -1.71 -2.77 -6.91
CA LEU A 311 -0.79 -2.45 -8.00
C LEU A 311 -0.78 -3.60 -9.01
N ARG A 312 -1.10 -3.32 -10.26
CA ARG A 312 -1.15 -4.30 -11.35
C ARG A 312 -0.54 -3.77 -12.64
N GLU A 313 -0.23 -4.71 -13.56
CA GLU A 313 0.16 -4.39 -14.93
C GLU A 313 1.32 -3.36 -14.98
N LYS A 314 2.45 -3.70 -14.30
CA LYS A 314 3.70 -2.92 -14.26
C LYS A 314 3.57 -1.52 -13.63
N SER A 315 2.60 -1.31 -12.77
CA SER A 315 2.46 -0.05 -12.05
C SER A 315 3.54 0.10 -10.99
N ILE A 316 3.87 1.34 -10.66
CA ILE A 316 4.93 1.68 -9.71
C ILE A 316 4.33 2.52 -8.59
N ALA A 317 4.65 2.15 -7.33
CA ALA A 317 4.20 2.93 -6.19
C ALA A 317 5.33 3.21 -5.19
N ASN A 318 5.30 4.39 -4.58
CA ASN A 318 6.13 4.78 -3.46
C ASN A 318 5.24 5.17 -2.28
N PHE A 319 5.55 4.61 -1.11
CA PHE A 319 4.85 4.90 0.14
C PHE A 319 5.87 5.41 1.16
N LEU A 320 5.63 6.60 1.69
CA LEU A 320 6.47 7.22 2.70
C LEU A 320 5.63 7.60 3.92
N ASP A 321 6.07 7.20 5.13
CA ASP A 321 5.45 7.56 6.41
C ASP A 321 3.92 7.37 6.46
N THR A 322 3.42 6.34 5.77
CA THR A 322 1.99 6.07 5.56
C THR A 322 1.50 4.93 6.44
N THR A 323 0.27 5.05 6.96
CA THR A 323 -0.37 4.02 7.78
C THR A 323 -1.44 3.27 6.98
N PHE A 324 -1.39 1.94 7.01
CA PHE A 324 -2.40 1.02 6.50
C PHE A 324 -3.07 0.31 7.68
N LYS A 325 -4.41 0.36 7.77
CA LYS A 325 -5.10 -0.18 8.93
C LYS A 325 -6.47 -0.79 8.60
N ASP A 326 -6.82 -1.91 9.26
CA ASP A 326 -8.17 -2.51 9.26
C ASP A 326 -8.76 -2.85 7.88
N HIS A 327 -7.96 -3.30 6.92
CA HIS A 327 -8.47 -3.79 5.63
C HIS A 327 -8.94 -5.25 5.75
N VAL A 328 -10.02 -5.59 5.05
CA VAL A 328 -10.60 -6.95 5.09
C VAL A 328 -9.79 -7.93 4.24
N LEU A 329 -9.29 -7.51 3.09
CA LEU A 329 -8.34 -8.26 2.28
C LEU A 329 -6.90 -7.75 2.52
N SER A 330 -5.98 -7.99 1.59
CA SER A 330 -4.61 -7.52 1.74
C SER A 330 -4.54 -6.00 1.86
N GLN A 331 -3.69 -5.50 2.77
CA GLN A 331 -3.50 -4.05 2.89
C GLN A 331 -2.76 -3.47 1.68
N LEU A 332 -1.80 -4.23 1.14
CA LEU A 332 -1.14 -3.92 -0.12
C LEU A 332 -1.06 -5.19 -0.98
N PHE A 333 -1.54 -5.13 -2.20
CA PHE A 333 -1.46 -6.21 -3.18
C PHE A 333 -0.65 -5.77 -4.41
N ILE A 334 0.46 -6.46 -4.68
CA ILE A 334 1.40 -6.14 -5.76
C ILE A 334 1.48 -7.35 -6.71
N THR A 335 1.14 -7.17 -7.96
CA THR A 335 1.11 -8.27 -8.92
C THR A 335 1.47 -7.83 -10.34
N GLU A 336 1.67 -8.79 -11.24
CA GLU A 336 1.88 -8.53 -12.67
C GLU A 336 3.05 -7.56 -12.94
N GLN A 337 4.24 -7.91 -12.40
CA GLN A 337 5.50 -7.17 -12.58
C GLN A 337 5.47 -5.72 -12.04
N SER A 338 4.54 -5.41 -11.12
CA SER A 338 4.47 -4.12 -10.48
C SER A 338 5.54 -3.97 -9.40
N ILE A 339 5.89 -2.74 -9.07
CA ILE A 339 6.99 -2.41 -8.16
C ILE A 339 6.48 -1.52 -7.05
N ALA A 340 6.84 -1.83 -5.81
CA ALA A 340 6.59 -0.98 -4.65
C ALA A 340 7.86 -0.62 -3.89
N SER A 341 7.98 0.61 -3.46
CA SER A 341 8.97 1.09 -2.50
C SER A 341 8.25 1.63 -1.27
N ILE A 342 8.59 1.13 -0.08
CA ILE A 342 7.91 1.41 1.17
C ILE A 342 8.95 1.87 2.20
N LYS A 343 8.72 3.01 2.82
CA LYS A 343 9.62 3.50 3.86
C LYS A 343 8.87 4.18 5.01
N GLY A 344 9.25 3.86 6.26
CA GLY A 344 8.66 4.48 7.44
C GLY A 344 7.18 4.16 7.66
N CYS A 345 6.64 3.13 6.99
CA CYS A 345 5.23 2.82 6.97
C CYS A 345 4.80 1.88 8.11
N LYS A 346 3.50 1.94 8.44
CA LYS A 346 2.89 1.07 9.45
C LYS A 346 1.74 0.29 8.82
N PHE A 347 1.78 -1.03 8.95
CA PHE A 347 0.71 -1.93 8.54
C PHE A 347 0.14 -2.59 9.79
N THR A 348 -1.11 -2.31 10.14
CA THR A 348 -1.71 -2.81 11.39
C THR A 348 -3.10 -3.37 11.21
N ASP A 349 -3.42 -4.37 12.03
CA ASP A 349 -4.78 -4.87 12.24
C ASP A 349 -5.50 -5.36 10.96
N GLY A 350 -4.76 -5.80 9.93
CA GLY A 350 -5.33 -6.36 8.70
C GLY A 350 -6.04 -7.71 8.97
N LYS A 351 -7.23 -7.92 8.35
CA LYS A 351 -7.99 -9.16 8.56
C LYS A 351 -7.44 -10.34 7.74
N GLN A 352 -6.54 -10.09 6.83
CA GLN A 352 -5.84 -11.06 6.00
C GLN A 352 -4.34 -10.73 5.97
N VAL A 353 -3.68 -10.95 4.84
CA VAL A 353 -2.25 -10.68 4.62
C VAL A 353 -1.97 -9.17 4.61
N GLY A 354 -0.91 -8.73 5.29
CA GLY A 354 -0.47 -7.34 5.23
C GLY A 354 -0.04 -6.94 3.81
N ILE A 355 1.02 -7.56 3.30
CA ILE A 355 1.52 -7.34 1.93
C ILE A 355 1.49 -8.65 1.17
N LEU A 356 0.74 -8.72 0.07
CA LEU A 356 0.69 -9.86 -0.84
C LEU A 356 1.40 -9.52 -2.15
N MET A 357 2.36 -10.35 -2.56
CA MET A 357 3.14 -10.19 -3.78
C MET A 357 3.00 -11.40 -4.68
N GLU A 358 2.73 -11.18 -5.96
CA GLU A 358 2.54 -12.26 -6.96
C GLU A 358 3.14 -11.91 -8.33
N LYS A 359 3.29 -12.93 -9.17
CA LYS A 359 3.55 -12.82 -10.63
C LYS A 359 4.72 -11.89 -11.01
N GLY A 360 5.88 -12.13 -10.44
CA GLY A 360 7.10 -11.39 -10.79
C GLY A 360 7.13 -9.95 -10.30
N SER A 361 6.33 -9.62 -9.28
CA SER A 361 6.36 -8.30 -8.63
C SER A 361 7.59 -8.12 -7.74
N SER A 362 7.95 -6.88 -7.46
CA SER A 362 9.08 -6.51 -6.61
C SER A 362 8.67 -5.52 -5.54
N CYS A 363 9.17 -5.71 -4.32
CA CYS A 363 8.94 -4.80 -3.21
C CYS A 363 10.21 -4.59 -2.39
N THR A 364 10.54 -3.33 -2.15
CA THR A 364 11.54 -2.95 -1.13
C THR A 364 10.81 -2.26 0.01
N ILE A 365 10.98 -2.78 1.24
CA ILE A 365 10.41 -2.19 2.45
C ILE A 365 11.50 -1.89 3.45
N ALA A 366 11.53 -0.66 3.97
CA ALA A 366 12.54 -0.21 4.91
C ALA A 366 11.92 0.56 6.10
N ASP A 367 12.57 0.51 7.26
CA ASP A 367 12.22 1.29 8.46
C ASP A 367 10.73 1.17 8.85
N SER A 368 10.10 0.02 8.59
CA SER A 368 8.64 -0.15 8.64
C SER A 368 8.21 -1.24 9.63
N SER A 369 6.95 -1.17 10.07
CA SER A 369 6.39 -2.16 10.99
C SER A 369 5.13 -2.83 10.45
N LEU A 370 5.02 -4.16 10.65
CA LEU A 370 3.88 -4.97 10.26
C LEU A 370 3.40 -5.78 11.46
N SER A 371 2.18 -5.53 11.95
CA SER A 371 1.69 -6.18 13.18
C SER A 371 0.17 -6.35 13.22
N GLY A 372 -0.27 -7.35 13.99
CA GLY A 372 -1.70 -7.56 14.25
C GLY A 372 -2.50 -8.07 13.05
N HIS A 373 -1.86 -8.72 12.07
CA HIS A 373 -2.56 -9.32 10.95
C HIS A 373 -3.12 -10.69 11.36
N HIS A 374 -4.38 -10.96 10.97
CA HIS A 374 -5.00 -12.27 11.20
C HIS A 374 -4.46 -13.37 10.28
N ASN A 375 -3.44 -13.09 9.53
CA ASN A 375 -2.70 -13.99 8.66
C ASN A 375 -1.22 -13.56 8.62
N THR A 376 -0.51 -13.88 7.57
CA THR A 376 0.89 -13.54 7.35
C THR A 376 1.10 -12.03 7.18
N ALA A 377 2.17 -11.47 7.76
CA ALA A 377 2.50 -10.07 7.52
C ALA A 377 2.89 -9.81 6.06
N ILE A 378 3.80 -10.62 5.48
CA ILE A 378 4.21 -10.51 4.07
C ILE A 378 4.18 -11.90 3.41
N THR A 379 3.43 -12.06 2.34
CA THR A 379 3.44 -13.25 1.48
C THR A 379 4.04 -12.92 0.13
N VAL A 380 5.03 -13.70 -0.31
CA VAL A 380 5.73 -13.54 -1.59
C VAL A 380 5.54 -14.80 -2.43
N MET A 381 4.88 -14.67 -3.58
CA MET A 381 4.64 -15.74 -4.54
C MET A 381 5.21 -15.34 -5.93
N GLU A 382 6.24 -16.03 -6.39
CA GLU A 382 6.90 -15.70 -7.68
C GLU A 382 7.40 -14.23 -7.76
N GLY A 383 7.80 -13.65 -6.63
CA GLY A 383 8.21 -12.25 -6.54
C GLY A 383 9.56 -12.06 -5.83
N GLU A 384 10.01 -10.82 -5.74
CA GLU A 384 11.25 -10.43 -5.07
C GLU A 384 10.96 -9.41 -3.95
N LEU A 385 11.31 -9.77 -2.70
CA LEU A 385 11.18 -8.92 -1.51
C LEU A 385 12.57 -8.56 -0.95
N THR A 386 12.77 -7.30 -0.67
CA THR A 386 13.88 -6.82 0.16
C THR A 386 13.33 -6.09 1.37
N ALA A 387 13.60 -6.60 2.59
CA ALA A 387 13.16 -6.00 3.86
C ALA A 387 14.38 -5.52 4.66
N LEU A 388 14.43 -4.24 4.98
CA LEU A 388 15.55 -3.57 5.64
C LEU A 388 15.07 -2.89 6.94
N ASP A 389 15.72 -3.17 8.06
CA ASP A 389 15.45 -2.52 9.35
C ASP A 389 13.95 -2.51 9.76
N CYS A 390 13.22 -3.60 9.45
CA CYS A 390 11.79 -3.73 9.69
C CYS A 390 11.47 -4.51 10.97
N GLU A 391 10.28 -4.27 11.51
CA GLU A 391 9.72 -5.02 12.63
C GLU A 391 8.47 -5.78 12.19
N LEU A 392 8.48 -7.12 12.34
CA LEU A 392 7.37 -7.99 11.98
C LEU A 392 6.95 -8.81 13.21
N ALA A 393 5.82 -8.46 13.84
CA ALA A 393 5.45 -9.06 15.12
C ALA A 393 3.93 -9.17 15.33
N TYR A 394 3.53 -10.07 16.25
CA TYR A 394 2.12 -10.24 16.67
C TYR A 394 1.15 -10.57 15.54
N ASN A 395 1.59 -11.34 14.55
CA ASN A 395 0.72 -11.81 13.47
C ASN A 395 0.27 -13.26 13.74
N ASP A 396 -0.99 -13.58 13.44
CA ASP A 396 -1.53 -14.94 13.60
C ASP A 396 -0.90 -15.92 12.58
N GLY A 397 -0.31 -15.42 11.50
CA GLY A 397 0.44 -16.18 10.51
C GLY A 397 1.96 -16.01 10.66
N ASN A 398 2.66 -16.17 9.53
CA ASN A 398 4.11 -15.95 9.46
C ASN A 398 4.45 -14.45 9.48
N GLY A 399 5.67 -14.11 9.88
CA GLY A 399 6.25 -12.82 9.56
C GLY A 399 6.42 -12.68 8.04
N ILE A 400 7.14 -13.63 7.41
CA ILE A 400 7.29 -13.70 5.94
C ILE A 400 7.00 -15.14 5.49
N LEU A 401 6.17 -15.31 4.47
CA LEU A 401 5.93 -16.56 3.76
C LEU A 401 6.42 -16.43 2.32
N ALA A 402 7.48 -17.15 1.98
CA ALA A 402 8.07 -17.20 0.64
C ALA A 402 7.69 -18.50 -0.06
N VAL A 403 7.04 -18.45 -1.20
CA VAL A 403 6.59 -19.63 -1.94
C VAL A 403 6.86 -19.53 -3.44
N THR A 404 6.95 -20.65 -4.12
CA THR A 404 6.97 -20.74 -5.60
C THR A 404 8.04 -19.82 -6.23
N ASN A 405 9.31 -20.23 -6.10
CA ASN A 405 10.46 -19.48 -6.64
C ASN A 405 10.62 -18.05 -6.10
N ALA A 406 10.02 -17.72 -4.96
CA ALA A 406 10.16 -16.40 -4.34
C ALA A 406 11.62 -16.13 -3.94
N LYS A 407 12.06 -14.89 -4.08
CA LYS A 407 13.35 -14.42 -3.59
C LYS A 407 13.14 -13.42 -2.47
N VAL A 408 13.70 -13.69 -1.31
CA VAL A 408 13.53 -12.86 -0.11
C VAL A 408 14.88 -12.50 0.46
N GLN A 409 15.13 -11.22 0.63
CA GLN A 409 16.28 -10.68 1.34
C GLN A 409 15.80 -9.93 2.59
N VAL A 410 16.41 -10.21 3.75
CA VAL A 410 16.07 -9.62 5.04
C VAL A 410 17.34 -9.14 5.70
N GLU A 411 17.40 -7.89 6.08
CA GLU A 411 18.58 -7.29 6.72
C GLU A 411 18.17 -6.38 7.87
N GLY A 412 18.85 -6.47 9.01
CA GLY A 412 18.66 -5.60 10.18
C GLY A 412 17.28 -5.71 10.87
N CYS A 413 16.48 -6.69 10.50
CA CYS A 413 15.10 -6.80 10.96
C CYS A 413 14.96 -7.44 12.36
N ARG A 414 13.80 -7.23 12.99
CA ARG A 414 13.39 -7.94 14.21
C ARG A 414 12.07 -8.65 13.96
N MET A 415 12.02 -9.95 14.27
CA MET A 415 10.81 -10.76 14.12
C MET A 415 10.51 -11.52 15.41
N TYR A 416 9.33 -11.31 15.98
CA TYR A 416 8.96 -11.93 17.25
C TYR A 416 7.45 -12.05 17.44
N GLU A 417 7.06 -12.99 18.29
CA GLU A 417 5.67 -13.21 18.69
C GLU A 417 4.68 -13.38 17.52
N ASN A 418 5.13 -13.96 16.38
CA ASN A 418 4.23 -14.44 15.36
C ASN A 418 3.83 -15.88 15.71
N GLU A 419 2.58 -16.29 15.50
CA GLU A 419 2.09 -17.62 15.87
C GLU A 419 2.67 -18.74 14.99
N MET A 420 2.89 -18.43 13.70
CA MET A 420 3.58 -19.32 12.76
C MET A 420 5.07 -18.97 12.67
N PRO A 421 5.91 -19.77 12.01
CA PRO A 421 7.33 -19.44 11.83
C PRO A 421 7.55 -18.01 11.34
N HIS A 422 8.53 -17.32 11.94
CA HIS A 422 8.83 -15.93 11.55
C HIS A 422 9.13 -15.82 10.06
N ILE A 423 9.91 -16.77 9.52
CA ILE A 423 10.06 -16.93 8.07
C ILE A 423 9.78 -18.38 7.69
N ALA A 424 8.90 -18.57 6.72
CA ALA A 424 8.65 -19.86 6.09
C ALA A 424 8.97 -19.79 4.59
N GLY A 425 9.76 -20.75 4.10
CA GLY A 425 10.14 -20.89 2.69
C GLY A 425 9.78 -22.27 2.16
N LYS A 426 9.13 -22.33 0.99
CA LYS A 426 8.78 -23.59 0.33
C LYS A 426 8.68 -23.46 -1.18
N ALA A 427 8.71 -24.59 -1.87
CA ALA A 427 8.59 -24.67 -3.34
C ALA A 427 9.64 -23.80 -4.07
N ASN A 428 10.93 -24.13 -3.86
CA ASN A 428 12.11 -23.47 -4.44
C ASN A 428 12.30 -22.00 -4.02
N ALA A 429 11.84 -21.60 -2.85
CA ALA A 429 12.10 -20.26 -2.36
C ALA A 429 13.59 -20.06 -2.02
N SER A 430 14.13 -18.89 -2.33
CA SER A 430 15.49 -18.48 -1.96
C SER A 430 15.45 -17.39 -0.91
N ILE A 431 16.04 -17.65 0.26
CA ILE A 431 15.96 -16.75 1.41
C ILE A 431 17.37 -16.40 1.86
N THR A 432 17.66 -15.12 1.92
CA THR A 432 18.93 -14.57 2.42
C THR A 432 18.64 -13.65 3.60
N ILE A 433 19.33 -13.88 4.72
CA ILE A 433 19.11 -13.14 5.97
C ILE A 433 20.44 -12.62 6.50
N HIS A 434 20.48 -11.34 6.83
CA HIS A 434 21.66 -10.71 7.41
C HIS A 434 21.30 -9.88 8.65
N GLN A 435 22.14 -9.93 9.71
CA GLN A 435 22.04 -9.10 10.92
C GLN A 435 20.63 -9.01 11.53
N THR A 436 19.86 -10.10 11.47
CA THR A 436 18.45 -10.16 11.88
C THR A 436 18.27 -10.90 13.19
N GLU A 437 17.36 -10.42 14.03
CA GLU A 437 17.03 -11.00 15.33
C GLU A 437 15.65 -11.67 15.32
N PHE A 438 15.61 -12.95 15.74
CA PHE A 438 14.39 -13.74 15.85
C PHE A 438 14.21 -14.21 17.30
N TYR A 439 13.05 -13.94 17.90
CA TYR A 439 12.80 -14.40 19.28
C TYR A 439 11.32 -14.59 19.58
N LYS A 440 11.03 -15.42 20.61
CA LYS A 440 9.66 -15.72 21.06
C LYS A 440 8.73 -16.17 19.94
N GLY A 441 8.83 -17.41 19.54
CA GLY A 441 8.03 -18.02 18.49
C GLY A 441 8.82 -19.12 17.78
N LYS A 442 8.30 -19.69 16.72
CA LYS A 442 9.04 -20.55 15.80
C LYS A 442 9.82 -19.64 14.85
N SER A 443 11.11 -19.94 14.60
CA SER A 443 11.91 -18.96 13.86
C SER A 443 11.93 -19.21 12.35
N LEU A 444 12.59 -20.28 11.88
CA LEU A 444 12.74 -20.54 10.45
C LEU A 444 12.20 -21.94 10.09
N TYR A 445 11.39 -22.00 9.04
CA TYR A 445 10.83 -23.24 8.49
C TYR A 445 11.01 -23.26 6.98
N ILE A 446 12.02 -24.00 6.47
CA ILE A 446 12.45 -23.96 5.08
C ILE A 446 12.40 -25.36 4.49
N ILE A 447 11.58 -25.57 3.46
CA ILE A 447 11.30 -26.90 2.90
C ILE A 447 11.19 -26.88 1.37
N ASP A 448 10.99 -28.05 0.78
CA ASP A 448 10.66 -28.23 -0.65
C ASP A 448 11.71 -27.59 -1.58
N GLN A 449 12.96 -28.05 -1.53
CA GLN A 449 14.05 -27.63 -2.41
C GLN A 449 14.38 -26.12 -2.30
N SER A 450 14.01 -25.51 -1.19
CA SER A 450 14.31 -24.11 -0.93
C SER A 450 15.75 -23.93 -0.43
N THR A 451 16.24 -22.69 -0.44
CA THR A 451 17.59 -22.37 0.05
C THR A 451 17.52 -21.31 1.15
N LEU A 452 18.38 -21.48 2.16
CA LEU A 452 18.58 -20.51 3.24
C LEU A 452 20.05 -20.13 3.32
N THR A 453 20.33 -18.85 3.26
CA THR A 453 21.65 -18.29 3.62
C THR A 453 21.45 -17.28 4.73
N ALA A 454 22.08 -17.49 5.89
CA ALA A 454 21.96 -16.57 7.04
C ALA A 454 23.34 -16.19 7.58
N SER A 455 23.52 -14.92 7.89
CA SER A 455 24.78 -14.45 8.49
C SER A 455 24.54 -13.40 9.57
N ASP A 456 25.39 -13.46 10.62
CA ASP A 456 25.38 -12.52 11.73
C ASP A 456 24.03 -12.39 12.46
N CYS A 457 23.22 -13.49 12.47
CA CYS A 457 21.87 -13.51 13.00
C CYS A 457 21.83 -14.00 14.47
N LYS A 458 20.81 -13.55 15.20
CA LYS A 458 20.50 -14.03 16.55
C LYS A 458 19.13 -14.68 16.57
N ILE A 459 19.06 -15.94 17.01
CA ILE A 459 17.83 -16.74 17.09
C ILE A 459 17.72 -17.27 18.51
N HIS A 460 16.71 -16.80 19.27
CA HIS A 460 16.66 -17.19 20.68
C HIS A 460 15.24 -17.20 21.27
N GLN A 461 15.09 -17.86 22.43
CA GLN A 461 13.84 -17.90 23.20
C GLN A 461 12.64 -18.43 22.41
N SER A 462 12.85 -19.40 21.53
CA SER A 462 11.78 -19.99 20.73
C SER A 462 10.99 -21.05 21.52
N ASP A 463 9.69 -21.10 21.28
CA ASP A 463 8.80 -22.11 21.87
C ASP A 463 8.78 -23.43 21.09
N GLY A 464 9.13 -23.42 19.82
CA GLY A 464 9.25 -24.58 18.94
C GLY A 464 10.68 -24.81 18.47
N VAL A 465 10.85 -25.64 17.43
CA VAL A 465 12.13 -25.82 16.74
C VAL A 465 12.57 -24.44 16.18
N GLN A 466 13.84 -24.08 16.45
CA GLN A 466 14.31 -22.77 16.00
C GLN A 466 14.54 -22.74 14.49
N ILE A 467 15.19 -23.77 13.94
CA ILE A 467 15.41 -23.88 12.50
C ILE A 467 15.08 -25.30 12.06
N GLU A 468 14.08 -25.44 11.21
CA GLU A 468 13.72 -26.71 10.59
C GLU A 468 13.91 -26.61 9.08
N ILE A 469 14.74 -27.51 8.52
CA ILE A 469 14.98 -27.64 7.09
C ILE A 469 14.65 -29.08 6.65
N SER A 470 13.98 -29.20 5.51
CA SER A 470 13.47 -30.50 5.07
C SER A 470 13.26 -30.55 3.55
N ASP A 471 13.15 -31.79 3.04
CA ASP A 471 12.74 -32.03 1.65
C ASP A 471 13.72 -31.43 0.62
N GLN A 472 14.99 -31.88 0.65
CA GLN A 472 16.06 -31.48 -0.28
C GLN A 472 16.41 -29.99 -0.17
N THR A 473 16.32 -29.44 1.04
CA THR A 473 16.65 -28.04 1.34
C THR A 473 18.12 -27.88 1.70
N GLU A 474 18.73 -26.80 1.24
CA GLU A 474 20.10 -26.40 1.59
C GLU A 474 20.08 -25.16 2.50
N ALA A 475 20.81 -25.22 3.62
CA ALA A 475 20.92 -24.11 4.55
C ALA A 475 22.37 -23.85 4.94
N ASN A 476 22.82 -22.61 4.78
CA ASN A 476 24.17 -22.14 5.14
C ASN A 476 24.07 -21.02 6.16
N LEU A 477 24.63 -21.24 7.35
CA LEU A 477 24.67 -20.24 8.42
C LEU A 477 26.13 -19.87 8.75
N THR A 478 26.41 -18.59 8.86
CA THR A 478 27.73 -18.09 9.19
C THR A 478 27.65 -17.05 10.31
N ARG A 479 28.46 -17.18 11.36
CA ARG A 479 28.49 -16.28 12.53
C ARG A 479 27.13 -16.04 13.17
N CYS A 480 26.32 -17.10 13.25
CA CYS A 480 25.00 -17.03 13.85
C CYS A 480 24.99 -17.58 15.27
N ALA A 481 24.20 -16.96 16.16
CA ALA A 481 23.94 -17.43 17.51
C ALA A 481 22.51 -17.99 17.64
N VAL A 482 22.39 -19.30 17.96
CA VAL A 482 21.11 -20.00 18.10
C VAL A 482 20.99 -20.52 19.53
N SER A 483 20.05 -19.98 20.34
CA SER A 483 20.10 -20.28 21.78
C SER A 483 18.74 -20.24 22.49
N ASN A 484 18.73 -20.83 23.70
CA ASN A 484 17.62 -20.73 24.64
C ASN A 484 16.26 -21.20 24.07
N GLY A 485 16.27 -22.27 23.27
CA GLY A 485 15.07 -22.90 22.72
C GLY A 485 14.43 -23.90 23.68
N LYS A 486 13.09 -23.92 23.78
CA LYS A 486 12.35 -24.93 24.56
C LYS A 486 12.32 -26.30 23.88
N THR A 487 12.78 -26.39 22.65
CA THR A 487 12.91 -27.64 21.88
C THR A 487 14.28 -27.71 21.21
N ASN A 488 14.37 -28.25 19.99
CA ASN A 488 15.63 -28.35 19.26
C ASN A 488 16.10 -27.00 18.71
N GLY A 489 17.40 -26.81 18.60
CA GLY A 489 17.98 -25.72 17.81
C GLY A 489 17.75 -25.96 16.32
N PHE A 490 18.16 -27.14 15.83
CA PHE A 490 17.99 -27.53 14.43
C PHE A 490 17.32 -28.87 14.27
N LYS A 491 16.45 -29.00 13.26
CA LYS A 491 16.02 -30.26 12.66
C LYS A 491 16.32 -30.25 11.17
N VAL A 492 17.09 -31.23 10.73
CA VAL A 492 17.51 -31.41 9.35
C VAL A 492 16.99 -32.77 8.87
N LEU A 493 16.08 -32.75 7.93
CA LEU A 493 15.26 -33.91 7.60
C LEU A 493 15.22 -34.17 6.09
N ARG A 494 14.97 -35.40 5.71
CA ARG A 494 14.61 -35.81 4.33
C ARG A 494 15.54 -35.24 3.25
N ASN A 495 16.75 -35.77 3.19
CA ASN A 495 17.76 -35.46 2.18
C ASN A 495 18.14 -33.96 2.08
N SER A 496 18.15 -33.27 3.25
CA SER A 496 18.55 -31.86 3.33
C SER A 496 19.98 -31.72 3.88
N HIS A 497 20.60 -30.59 3.62
CA HIS A 497 21.96 -30.28 4.06
C HIS A 497 22.01 -29.00 4.89
N LEU A 498 22.74 -29.06 6.02
CA LEU A 498 23.03 -27.94 6.88
C LEU A 498 24.54 -27.67 6.91
N GLU A 499 24.94 -26.43 6.62
CA GLU A 499 26.30 -25.95 6.81
C GLU A 499 26.34 -24.88 7.90
N LEU A 500 27.23 -25.05 8.89
CA LEU A 500 27.46 -24.13 10.00
C LEU A 500 28.92 -23.69 10.02
N ASN A 501 29.17 -22.40 9.90
CA ASN A 501 30.51 -21.83 9.99
C ASN A 501 30.56 -20.72 11.04
N ASP A 502 31.50 -20.81 11.99
CA ASP A 502 31.66 -19.80 13.06
C ASP A 502 30.38 -19.59 13.89
N CYS A 503 29.54 -20.63 14.08
CA CYS A 503 28.25 -20.53 14.76
C CYS A 503 28.30 -20.99 16.21
N GLN A 504 27.43 -20.43 17.06
CA GLN A 504 27.26 -20.84 18.44
C GLN A 504 25.83 -21.33 18.70
N ILE A 505 25.67 -22.55 19.11
CA ILE A 505 24.40 -23.21 19.43
C ILE A 505 24.37 -23.56 20.92
N SER A 506 23.39 -23.07 21.69
CA SER A 506 23.45 -23.27 23.15
C SER A 506 22.10 -23.28 23.86
N ASN A 507 22.06 -23.94 25.03
CA ASN A 507 20.95 -23.87 25.98
C ASN A 507 19.60 -24.35 25.43
N HIS A 508 19.53 -25.47 24.76
CA HIS A 508 18.27 -26.06 24.28
C HIS A 508 17.79 -27.16 25.22
N ALA A 509 16.47 -27.23 25.41
CA ALA A 509 15.84 -28.24 26.26
C ALA A 509 15.74 -29.64 25.60
N LEU A 510 15.82 -29.72 24.28
CA LEU A 510 15.93 -30.95 23.50
C LEU A 510 17.26 -30.96 22.74
N PRO A 511 17.62 -32.07 22.03
CA PRO A 511 18.88 -32.11 21.28
C PRO A 511 19.09 -30.88 20.41
N GLN A 512 20.32 -30.33 20.46
CA GLN A 512 20.59 -29.06 19.75
C GLN A 512 20.50 -29.22 18.25
N ILE A 513 21.05 -30.29 17.69
CA ILE A 513 20.95 -30.61 16.26
C ILE A 513 20.45 -32.04 16.11
N VAL A 514 19.47 -32.26 15.27
CA VAL A 514 18.97 -33.60 14.89
C VAL A 514 19.02 -33.74 13.38
N LEU A 515 19.75 -34.76 12.91
CA LEU A 515 19.80 -35.15 11.50
C LEU A 515 19.02 -36.45 11.31
N ASN A 516 18.12 -36.48 10.34
CA ASN A 516 17.38 -37.68 9.97
C ASN A 516 17.28 -37.75 8.43
N ASP A 517 17.92 -38.76 7.82
CA ASP A 517 18.06 -38.88 6.37
C ASP A 517 18.61 -37.57 5.75
N SER A 518 19.76 -37.08 6.27
CA SER A 518 20.26 -35.75 5.96
C SER A 518 21.75 -35.60 6.28
N SER A 519 22.31 -34.42 6.00
CA SER A 519 23.74 -34.18 6.24
C SER A 519 24.04 -32.85 6.92
N LEU A 520 25.19 -32.81 7.63
CA LEU A 520 25.72 -31.65 8.33
C LEU A 520 27.19 -31.46 7.98
N THR A 521 27.58 -30.23 7.68
CA THR A 521 28.96 -29.78 7.73
C THR A 521 29.08 -28.67 8.78
N MET A 522 29.92 -28.84 9.79
CA MET A 522 30.12 -27.90 10.88
C MET A 522 31.58 -27.54 11.03
N LYS A 523 31.93 -26.26 10.96
CA LYS A 523 33.30 -25.77 11.09
C LYS A 523 33.39 -24.58 12.03
N ASN A 524 34.48 -24.51 12.82
CA ASN A 524 34.76 -23.43 13.76
C ASN A 524 33.54 -23.08 14.64
N SER A 525 32.73 -24.04 15.03
CA SER A 525 31.43 -23.83 15.67
C SER A 525 31.33 -24.49 17.03
N GLU A 526 30.37 -24.04 17.83
CA GLU A 526 30.24 -24.48 19.21
C GLU A 526 28.84 -25.04 19.51
N LEU A 527 28.76 -26.21 20.15
CA LEU A 527 27.54 -26.79 20.75
C LEU A 527 27.69 -26.77 22.27
N LEU A 528 26.94 -25.95 22.98
CA LEU A 528 27.16 -25.64 24.39
C LEU A 528 25.92 -25.84 25.26
N ASN A 529 26.09 -26.44 26.45
CA ASN A 529 25.10 -26.42 27.54
C ASN A 529 23.69 -26.93 27.17
N GLY A 530 23.58 -28.06 26.47
CA GLY A 530 22.28 -28.66 26.13
C GLY A 530 21.70 -29.53 27.25
N GLU A 531 20.38 -29.47 27.49
CA GLU A 531 19.70 -30.37 28.45
C GLU A 531 19.52 -31.81 27.90
N ARG A 532 19.85 -32.03 26.64
CA ARG A 532 19.89 -33.35 25.97
C ARG A 532 21.20 -33.48 25.20
N ASN A 533 21.19 -34.20 24.07
CA ASN A 533 22.36 -34.38 23.21
C ASN A 533 22.78 -33.08 22.53
N GLY A 534 24.05 -32.91 22.24
CA GLY A 534 24.54 -31.87 21.34
C GLY A 534 24.12 -32.19 19.90
N LEU A 535 24.41 -33.40 19.42
CA LEU A 535 24.11 -33.85 18.07
C LEU A 535 23.51 -35.27 18.09
N ILE A 536 22.41 -35.45 17.35
CA ILE A 536 21.85 -36.75 16.98
C ILE A 536 21.98 -36.95 15.49
N VAL A 537 22.50 -38.10 15.05
CA VAL A 537 22.69 -38.47 13.64
C VAL A 537 22.03 -39.81 13.41
N GLU A 538 20.92 -39.87 12.71
CA GLU A 538 20.14 -41.09 12.53
C GLU A 538 19.60 -41.27 11.09
N ASN A 539 19.23 -42.53 10.75
CA ASN A 539 18.62 -42.87 9.46
C ASN A 539 19.49 -42.53 8.25
N ASN A 540 20.67 -43.17 8.11
CA ASN A 540 21.62 -42.95 7.02
C ASN A 540 22.10 -41.49 6.88
N SER A 541 22.15 -40.77 7.98
CA SER A 541 22.64 -39.40 8.01
C SER A 541 24.16 -39.34 8.11
N GLU A 542 24.74 -38.24 7.63
CA GLU A 542 26.18 -38.00 7.65
C GLU A 542 26.51 -36.67 8.30
N ALA A 543 27.55 -36.61 9.14
CA ALA A 543 28.03 -35.37 9.72
C ALA A 543 29.54 -35.24 9.60
N TYR A 544 30.02 -34.11 9.12
CA TYR A 544 31.42 -33.69 9.13
C TYR A 544 31.60 -32.51 10.07
N ILE A 545 32.47 -32.66 11.10
CA ILE A 545 32.70 -31.64 12.12
C ILE A 545 34.19 -31.37 12.23
N GLN A 546 34.59 -30.13 12.04
CA GLN A 546 35.99 -29.71 12.05
C GLN A 546 36.20 -28.44 12.90
N ASP A 547 37.37 -28.37 13.59
CA ASP A 547 37.82 -27.20 14.38
C ASP A 547 36.74 -26.68 15.35
N SER A 548 35.98 -27.62 15.98
CA SER A 548 34.75 -27.27 16.69
C SER A 548 34.80 -27.71 18.17
N PHE A 549 33.85 -27.20 18.96
CA PHE A 549 33.79 -27.45 20.40
C PHE A 549 32.41 -27.90 20.84
N ILE A 550 32.33 -29.09 21.51
CA ILE A 550 31.05 -29.67 21.98
C ILE A 550 31.18 -29.93 23.48
N THR A 551 30.33 -29.30 24.30
CA THR A 551 30.52 -29.37 25.75
C THR A 551 29.25 -29.22 26.56
N LYS A 552 29.25 -29.85 27.75
CA LYS A 552 28.23 -29.68 28.79
C LYS A 552 26.81 -30.11 28.37
N HIS A 553 26.70 -31.25 27.71
CA HIS A 553 25.40 -31.87 27.43
C HIS A 553 25.07 -32.92 28.50
N ILE A 554 23.77 -33.05 28.85
CA ILE A 554 23.34 -34.02 29.90
C ILE A 554 23.30 -35.43 29.37
N PHE A 555 22.94 -35.64 28.11
CA PHE A 555 22.97 -36.93 27.41
C PHE A 555 24.24 -37.04 26.56
N PRO A 556 24.51 -38.19 25.91
CA PRO A 556 25.68 -38.30 25.04
C PRO A 556 25.82 -37.10 24.13
N GLN A 557 27.03 -36.51 24.11
CA GLN A 557 27.23 -35.26 23.33
C GLN A 557 26.99 -35.50 21.84
N ILE A 558 27.42 -36.65 21.32
CA ILE A 558 27.12 -37.13 19.96
C ILE A 558 26.49 -38.52 20.07
N TRP A 559 25.28 -38.67 19.49
CA TRP A 559 24.58 -39.95 19.36
C TRP A 559 24.42 -40.29 17.88
N ILE A 560 24.89 -41.48 17.48
CA ILE A 560 24.88 -41.96 16.10
C ILE A 560 24.11 -43.27 16.02
N ASP A 561 23.11 -43.33 15.15
CA ASP A 561 22.18 -44.48 15.07
C ASP A 561 21.76 -44.80 13.62
N LEU A 562 21.23 -46.01 13.43
CA LEU A 562 20.56 -46.43 12.19
C LEU A 562 21.40 -46.20 10.92
N ALA A 563 22.58 -46.85 10.87
CA ALA A 563 23.50 -46.86 9.72
C ALA A 563 24.03 -45.47 9.32
N SER A 564 24.18 -44.56 10.28
CA SER A 564 24.69 -43.22 10.07
C SER A 564 26.19 -43.10 10.33
N SER A 565 26.81 -42.02 9.85
CA SER A 565 28.26 -41.82 10.00
C SER A 565 28.59 -40.40 10.46
N VAL A 566 29.67 -40.30 11.28
CA VAL A 566 30.21 -39.00 11.71
C VAL A 566 31.73 -39.01 11.52
N GLU A 567 32.24 -37.95 10.95
CA GLU A 567 33.67 -37.63 10.88
C GLU A 567 33.97 -36.41 11.74
N LEU A 568 34.92 -36.57 12.69
CA LEU A 568 35.41 -35.50 13.55
C LEU A 568 36.88 -35.22 13.22
N LYS A 569 37.22 -33.95 13.07
CA LYS A 569 38.58 -33.51 12.84
C LYS A 569 38.91 -32.31 13.71
N ASP A 570 40.09 -32.28 14.35
CA ASP A 570 40.56 -31.14 15.13
C ASP A 570 39.52 -30.60 16.14
N THR A 571 38.68 -31.51 16.73
CA THR A 571 37.48 -31.16 17.49
C THR A 571 37.61 -31.59 18.96
N GLN A 572 37.04 -30.78 19.86
CA GLN A 572 37.09 -31.07 21.31
C GLN A 572 35.68 -31.40 21.85
N LEU A 573 35.59 -32.52 22.61
CA LEU A 573 34.40 -32.93 23.35
C LEU A 573 34.75 -32.95 24.83
N THR A 574 34.07 -32.11 25.66
CA THR A 574 34.44 -32.00 27.08
C THR A 574 33.22 -31.88 28.00
N GLU A 575 33.39 -32.24 29.25
CA GLU A 575 32.45 -32.02 30.35
C GLU A 575 31.00 -32.55 30.12
N GLY A 576 30.81 -33.60 29.34
CA GLY A 576 29.52 -34.29 29.20
C GLY A 576 29.06 -34.94 30.53
N ALA A 577 27.76 -35.00 30.80
CA ALA A 577 27.24 -35.67 31.99
C ALA A 577 27.10 -37.18 31.81
N GLU A 578 26.99 -37.68 30.58
CA GLU A 578 27.06 -39.08 30.17
C GLU A 578 28.26 -39.30 29.23
N SER A 579 28.25 -40.34 28.39
CA SER A 579 29.32 -40.55 27.39
C SER A 579 29.42 -39.38 26.42
N ASP A 580 30.63 -39.08 25.95
CA ASP A 580 30.79 -38.05 24.93
C ASP A 580 30.31 -38.53 23.57
N ILE A 581 30.60 -39.81 23.24
CA ILE A 581 30.23 -40.43 21.98
C ILE A 581 29.49 -41.75 22.24
N TYR A 582 28.32 -41.93 21.62
CA TYR A 582 27.54 -43.17 21.64
C TYR A 582 27.13 -43.55 20.21
N VAL A 583 27.61 -44.72 19.75
CA VAL A 583 27.40 -45.23 18.37
C VAL A 583 26.70 -46.57 18.40
N GLN A 584 25.57 -46.71 17.69
CA GLN A 584 24.83 -47.96 17.66
C GLN A 584 24.24 -48.30 16.28
N ASN A 585 23.78 -49.57 16.16
CA ASN A 585 22.98 -50.08 15.03
C ASN A 585 23.63 -49.85 13.64
N LYS A 586 24.82 -50.44 13.45
CA LYS A 586 25.61 -50.43 12.21
C LYS A 586 26.12 -49.03 11.81
N SER A 587 26.22 -48.13 12.75
CA SER A 587 26.73 -46.80 12.53
C SER A 587 28.24 -46.69 12.72
N SER A 588 28.85 -45.62 12.26
CA SER A 588 30.30 -45.44 12.35
C SER A 588 30.68 -44.02 12.78
N LEU A 589 31.85 -43.92 13.45
CA LEU A 589 32.50 -42.66 13.73
C LEU A 589 34.00 -42.80 13.42
N HIS A 590 34.52 -41.78 12.75
CA HIS A 590 35.95 -41.56 12.57
C HIS A 590 36.36 -40.24 13.21
N ALA A 591 37.32 -40.24 14.13
CA ALA A 591 37.87 -39.05 14.75
C ALA A 591 39.37 -38.95 14.54
N SER A 592 39.86 -37.81 14.09
CA SER A 592 41.27 -37.53 13.88
C SER A 592 41.70 -36.22 14.58
N ASN A 593 42.82 -36.27 15.28
CA ASN A 593 43.40 -35.15 16.02
C ASN A 593 42.41 -34.48 17.00
N CYS A 594 41.60 -35.26 17.70
CA CYS A 594 40.54 -34.77 18.59
C CYS A 594 40.93 -34.88 20.06
N ILE A 595 40.25 -34.13 20.92
CA ILE A 595 40.34 -34.24 22.39
C ILE A 595 38.98 -34.63 22.95
N ILE A 596 38.89 -35.78 23.65
CA ILE A 596 37.67 -36.28 24.30
C ILE A 596 37.94 -36.40 25.79
N ARG A 597 37.44 -35.50 26.60
CA ARG A 597 37.71 -35.46 28.05
C ARG A 597 36.44 -35.39 28.87
N ASN A 598 36.20 -36.42 29.72
CA ASN A 598 35.02 -36.46 30.56
C ASN A 598 35.32 -37.10 31.91
N ASP A 599 35.23 -36.34 32.97
CA ASP A 599 35.44 -36.81 34.36
C ASP A 599 34.12 -37.04 35.12
N ARG A 600 32.99 -37.10 34.44
CA ARG A 600 31.67 -37.26 35.06
C ARG A 600 31.05 -38.65 34.81
N PHE A 601 31.47 -39.35 33.76
CA PHE A 601 30.92 -40.64 33.35
C PHE A 601 32.03 -41.69 33.15
N GLN A 602 31.68 -42.96 33.38
CA GLN A 602 32.65 -44.05 33.37
C GLN A 602 33.25 -44.31 31.97
N TYR A 603 32.46 -44.18 30.91
CA TYR A 603 32.89 -44.47 29.55
C TYR A 603 32.72 -43.21 28.65
N ASN A 604 33.80 -42.69 28.11
CA ASN A 604 33.76 -41.55 27.19
C ASN A 604 33.19 -41.95 25.82
N VAL A 605 33.55 -43.15 25.33
CA VAL A 605 33.20 -43.61 23.98
C VAL A 605 32.58 -45.01 24.07
N GLN A 606 31.40 -45.15 23.46
CA GLN A 606 30.66 -46.42 23.47
C GLN A 606 30.24 -46.83 22.05
N ALA A 607 30.42 -48.11 21.71
CA ALA A 607 30.00 -48.72 20.44
C ALA A 607 29.17 -49.99 20.71
N VAL A 608 27.95 -50.04 20.19
CA VAL A 608 27.05 -51.20 20.38
C VAL A 608 26.37 -51.62 19.07
N ASN A 609 25.95 -52.89 18.97
CA ASN A 609 25.15 -53.42 17.86
C ASN A 609 25.79 -53.25 16.47
N TYR A 610 26.95 -53.87 16.23
CA TYR A 610 27.66 -53.90 14.94
C TYR A 610 28.18 -52.53 14.49
N SER A 611 28.56 -51.64 15.41
CA SER A 611 29.05 -50.31 15.11
C SER A 611 30.57 -50.23 15.18
N ASN A 612 31.14 -49.26 14.45
CA ASN A 612 32.59 -49.09 14.36
C ASN A 612 33.00 -47.68 14.76
N ILE A 613 34.02 -47.55 15.60
CA ILE A 613 34.65 -46.29 15.98
C ILE A 613 36.14 -46.39 15.68
N THR A 614 36.68 -45.43 14.95
CA THR A 614 38.10 -45.27 14.69
C THR A 614 38.57 -43.92 15.24
N LEU A 615 39.58 -43.96 16.11
CA LEU A 615 40.18 -42.78 16.74
C LEU A 615 41.67 -42.73 16.35
N GLU A 616 42.06 -41.75 15.53
CA GLU A 616 43.43 -41.51 15.06
C GLU A 616 43.96 -40.24 15.71
N ASP A 617 45.15 -40.28 16.28
CA ASP A 617 45.80 -39.13 16.94
C ASP A 617 44.89 -38.40 17.93
N THR A 618 43.94 -39.12 18.54
CA THR A 618 42.88 -38.59 19.37
C THR A 618 43.13 -38.89 20.84
N LEU A 619 43.21 -37.86 21.67
CA LEU A 619 43.36 -38.00 23.12
C LEU A 619 42.02 -38.30 23.79
N VAL A 620 41.91 -39.40 24.49
CA VAL A 620 40.71 -39.77 25.29
C VAL A 620 41.08 -39.90 26.75
N GLU A 621 40.49 -39.08 27.61
CA GLU A 621 40.82 -39.05 29.04
C GLU A 621 39.57 -39.05 29.95
N ASN A 622 39.65 -39.76 31.09
CA ASN A 622 38.74 -39.61 32.22
C ASN A 622 39.41 -39.99 33.54
N SER A 623 38.81 -39.63 34.67
CA SER A 623 39.30 -39.96 36.00
C SER A 623 38.97 -41.37 36.46
N PHE A 624 38.14 -42.14 35.73
CA PHE A 624 37.69 -43.49 36.12
C PHE A 624 38.58 -44.59 35.58
N GLY A 625 39.45 -44.32 34.62
CA GLY A 625 40.35 -45.30 34.01
C GLY A 625 39.69 -46.34 33.06
N LYS A 626 38.43 -46.13 32.72
CA LYS A 626 37.67 -46.87 31.71
C LYS A 626 37.09 -45.92 30.68
N ILE A 627 37.77 -45.85 29.57
CA ILE A 627 37.41 -44.83 28.53
C ILE A 627 36.53 -45.40 27.43
N PHE A 628 36.57 -46.74 27.18
CA PHE A 628 35.86 -47.39 26.09
C PHE A 628 34.89 -48.46 26.57
N TYR A 629 33.74 -48.59 25.91
CA TYR A 629 32.80 -49.69 26.02
C TYR A 629 32.36 -50.19 24.66
N SER A 630 32.45 -51.51 24.41
CA SER A 630 31.95 -52.11 23.17
C SER A 630 31.24 -53.45 23.46
N GLU A 631 30.11 -53.67 22.73
CA GLU A 631 29.35 -54.91 22.79
C GLU A 631 28.71 -55.32 21.47
N ASN A 632 28.20 -56.56 21.35
CA ASN A 632 27.42 -57.02 20.19
C ASN A 632 28.13 -56.82 18.85
N ASN A 633 29.36 -57.34 18.69
CA ASN A 633 30.19 -57.27 17.49
C ASN A 633 30.54 -55.84 17.05
N SER A 634 30.63 -54.93 17.98
CA SER A 634 31.11 -53.56 17.71
C SER A 634 32.60 -53.42 17.99
N VAL A 635 33.27 -52.51 17.28
CA VAL A 635 34.73 -52.34 17.35
C VAL A 635 35.08 -50.89 17.65
N ILE A 636 36.01 -50.67 18.59
CA ILE A 636 36.65 -49.37 18.82
C ILE A 636 38.15 -49.56 18.55
N THR A 637 38.66 -48.88 17.55
CA THR A 637 40.08 -48.79 17.23
C THR A 637 40.64 -47.46 17.68
N HIS A 638 41.72 -47.45 18.43
CA HIS A 638 42.37 -46.25 18.91
C HIS A 638 43.87 -46.33 18.64
N SER A 639 44.38 -45.36 17.87
CA SER A 639 45.82 -45.19 17.63
C SER A 639 46.22 -43.78 18.04
N LEU A 640 47.27 -43.69 18.83
CA LEU A 640 47.99 -42.43 19.08
C LEU A 640 49.32 -42.57 18.34
N ASP A 641 49.76 -41.55 17.60
CA ASP A 641 51.13 -41.51 17.09
C ASP A 641 52.08 -41.54 18.30
N GLU A 642 52.90 -42.61 18.37
CA GLU A 642 54.02 -42.61 19.32
C GLU A 642 54.93 -41.42 18.96
N VAL A 643 54.91 -40.35 19.79
CA VAL A 643 55.89 -39.29 19.72
C VAL A 643 57.24 -39.96 19.99
N ASN A 644 57.95 -40.33 18.93
CA ASN A 644 59.33 -40.76 19.00
C ASN A 644 60.13 -39.58 19.55
N ASP A 645 60.66 -39.75 20.80
CA ASP A 645 61.65 -38.89 21.45
C ASP A 645 62.88 -38.59 20.56
#